data_a26dd3a4aed41b5be2a8a2b44169fc37
#
_entry.id   a26dd3a4aed41b5be2a8a2b44169fc37
#
_cell.length_a   1.000
_cell.length_b   1.000
_cell.length_c   1.000
_cell.angle_alpha   90.00
_cell.angle_beta   90.00
_cell.angle_gamma   90.00
#
_symmetry.space_group_name_H-M   'P 1'
#
loop_
_entity.id
_entity.type
_entity.pdbx_description
1 polymer ?
#
loop_
_entity_poly.entity_id
_entity_poly.type
_entity_poly.pdbx_seq_one_letter_code
_entity_poly.pdbx_strand_id
1 'polypeptide(L)'
;MRQYYKIKDKYPDALLLFRVGDFYETFHDDAVKASSILGIILTKRGAGSNSETKLAGFPHHSLNTYLHKLVKAGERVAICEQLEDPKKTKSIVKRGVTELITPGVALNDGILEQKSNNFLASVFNIKNQYGVSFLDISTGELLIAEGNLEYVKNLLSNYDAKEILVCKKNKSAFTNEFGNYSSIFYFDDWVFNKDFALEKIKNHFDVSTLKGFGINESNVGLLACGSILHYLDETQHKKLEHIIKINQIIDSSHVWMDQFTVANLELIYSNSKEGKSLIDIIDYTSSPMGARMLKRWLIHPLLDLKKLNFRHSSVDEIIKNKDLLFSLQSELRSLSDLERIIAKVVTFKISPRELVQLKESLTKVKSIKDLLSDKSLINLYKINSSLDCCESIIKLLEQTLSNEAPVNIKKGNVIKENFNSELDELRSLSISGKDYLNKILEREKNNTGITSLKISFNNVFGYFIEVRNIHKDKVPEDWIRKQTLVNAERYITSELKDYEAKILGAEEKISVLESKLFEDLITELVKDVEVIQNNSFWLANLDCLVGFANLALKAKYTKPILNNSKDLEITKGRHPVIESQLPQDSPYIPNDLKLCDKTNQILMITGPNMSGKSAILRQTALIVLLAQIGSFVPAEKAKIGIIDKIFTRVGASDNISAGESTFMVEMNESASIINNISKNSLVLLDEIGRGTSTYDGISIAWAIAEFLHDHPYKPKTLFATHYHELNMMADSFERINNVNVSVKETKNSVIFLRKLVPGGSAHSFGIHVAQMAGMPKGLILSAKKMLKKLEKSHNVGNDISRDNESEMQLSFFNLDNPKLEELKEDLISLNIDELTPIEALIKLNEIKRILKS
;
A
#
# COMPACT_ATOMS: atom_id res chain seq x y z
N MET A 1 22.02 -26.72 23.85
CA MET A 1 22.84 -26.15 22.75
C MET A 1 22.92 -27.04 21.50
N ARG A 2 23.25 -28.35 21.57
CA ARG A 2 23.37 -29.21 20.34
C ARG A 2 22.12 -29.15 19.42
N GLN A 3 20.89 -29.20 19.99
CA GLN A 3 19.66 -29.09 19.20
C GLN A 3 19.52 -27.69 18.58
N TYR A 4 19.90 -26.63 19.32
CA TYR A 4 19.87 -25.26 18.82
C TYR A 4 20.75 -25.10 17.57
N TYR A 5 22.03 -25.48 17.65
CA TYR A 5 22.94 -25.37 16.49
C TYR A 5 22.46 -26.19 15.30
N LYS A 6 22.03 -27.45 15.52
CA LYS A 6 21.50 -28.29 14.43
C LYS A 6 20.28 -27.65 13.72
N ILE A 7 19.48 -26.88 14.45
CA ILE A 7 18.32 -26.18 13.88
C ILE A 7 18.77 -24.86 13.22
N LYS A 8 19.67 -24.11 13.89
CA LYS A 8 20.21 -22.85 13.34
C LYS A 8 20.96 -23.08 12.02
N ASP A 9 21.70 -24.16 11.89
CA ASP A 9 22.42 -24.55 10.65
C ASP A 9 21.45 -24.77 9.46
N LYS A 10 20.18 -25.15 9.74
CA LYS A 10 19.16 -25.30 8.70
C LYS A 10 18.52 -23.96 8.31
N TYR A 11 18.53 -22.97 9.21
CA TYR A 11 17.91 -21.66 9.03
C TYR A 11 18.93 -20.56 9.39
N PRO A 12 20.06 -20.46 8.68
CA PRO A 12 21.16 -19.55 9.04
C PRO A 12 20.73 -18.08 9.01
N ASP A 13 19.86 -17.72 8.05
CA ASP A 13 19.41 -16.36 7.81
C ASP A 13 18.21 -15.94 8.69
N ALA A 14 17.65 -16.85 9.49
CA ALA A 14 16.49 -16.56 10.32
C ALA A 14 16.88 -16.39 11.80
N LEU A 15 16.29 -15.42 12.48
CA LEU A 15 16.37 -15.26 13.93
C LEU A 15 15.62 -16.42 14.59
N LEU A 16 16.32 -17.27 15.34
CA LEU A 16 15.74 -18.47 15.92
C LEU A 16 15.17 -18.21 17.33
N LEU A 17 13.85 -18.24 17.44
CA LEU A 17 13.13 -18.26 18.73
C LEU A 17 13.04 -19.71 19.23
N PHE A 18 13.93 -20.09 20.15
CA PHE A 18 14.07 -21.45 20.60
C PHE A 18 13.35 -21.66 21.93
N ARG A 19 12.34 -22.53 21.96
CA ARG A 19 11.53 -22.80 23.15
C ARG A 19 12.31 -23.54 24.24
N VAL A 20 12.48 -22.91 25.40
CA VAL A 20 13.10 -23.48 26.58
C VAL A 20 12.16 -23.31 27.76
N GLY A 21 11.46 -24.39 28.15
CA GLY A 21 10.43 -24.31 29.21
C GLY A 21 9.34 -23.30 28.82
N ASP A 22 9.17 -22.28 29.67
CA ASP A 22 8.17 -21.22 29.49
C ASP A 22 8.68 -19.99 28.73
N PHE A 23 9.91 -20.06 28.18
CA PHE A 23 10.53 -18.95 27.46
C PHE A 23 10.84 -19.30 26.01
N TYR A 24 10.84 -18.28 25.14
CA TYR A 24 11.60 -18.31 23.91
C TYR A 24 12.93 -17.63 24.15
N GLU A 25 14.01 -18.37 23.90
CA GLU A 25 15.39 -17.90 24.04
C GLU A 25 16.05 -17.75 22.68
N THR A 26 16.85 -16.72 22.52
CA THR A 26 17.72 -16.48 21.36
C THR A 26 19.16 -16.43 21.84
N PHE A 27 20.10 -16.86 20.99
CA PHE A 27 21.51 -16.98 21.36
C PHE A 27 22.41 -16.25 20.34
N HIS A 28 23.63 -15.94 20.75
CA HIS A 28 24.68 -15.30 19.91
C HIS A 28 24.21 -13.99 19.26
N ASP A 29 24.36 -13.87 17.93
CA ASP A 29 24.00 -12.68 17.16
C ASP A 29 22.49 -12.47 17.10
N ASP A 30 21.70 -13.57 17.11
CA ASP A 30 20.24 -13.50 17.19
C ASP A 30 19.80 -12.84 18.50
N ALA A 31 20.51 -13.10 19.61
CA ALA A 31 20.22 -12.45 20.89
C ALA A 31 20.52 -10.95 20.89
N VAL A 32 21.60 -10.54 20.23
CA VAL A 32 21.97 -9.11 20.09
C VAL A 32 20.93 -8.38 19.25
N LYS A 33 20.54 -8.96 18.11
CA LYS A 33 19.49 -8.41 17.23
C LYS A 33 18.14 -8.32 17.96
N ALA A 34 17.72 -9.43 18.57
CA ALA A 34 16.44 -9.46 19.31
C ALA A 34 16.42 -8.45 20.46
N SER A 35 17.50 -8.32 21.23
CA SER A 35 17.61 -7.33 22.31
C SER A 35 17.48 -5.90 21.77
N SER A 36 18.16 -5.57 20.67
CA SER A 36 18.13 -4.24 20.06
C SER A 36 16.74 -3.87 19.54
N ILE A 37 16.07 -4.80 18.83
CA ILE A 37 14.77 -4.54 18.20
C ILE A 37 13.63 -4.53 19.23
N LEU A 38 13.67 -5.46 20.19
CA LEU A 38 12.58 -5.65 21.14
C LEU A 38 12.70 -4.77 22.40
N GLY A 39 13.90 -4.23 22.67
CA GLY A 39 14.20 -3.50 23.90
C GLY A 39 14.25 -4.41 25.15
N ILE A 40 14.57 -5.71 24.98
CA ILE A 40 14.71 -6.67 26.08
C ILE A 40 16.18 -6.79 26.53
N ILE A 41 16.37 -7.23 27.76
CA ILE A 41 17.69 -7.31 28.38
C ILE A 41 18.54 -8.39 27.67
N LEU A 42 19.76 -8.01 27.24
CA LEU A 42 20.77 -8.94 26.77
C LEU A 42 21.54 -9.48 27.99
N THR A 43 21.43 -10.78 28.20
CA THR A 43 22.11 -11.48 29.30
C THR A 43 23.18 -12.43 28.76
N LYS A 44 23.86 -13.14 29.67
CA LYS A 44 24.88 -14.12 29.34
C LYS A 44 24.55 -15.44 30.05
N ARG A 45 24.55 -16.53 29.29
CA ARG A 45 24.43 -17.88 29.82
C ARG A 45 25.83 -18.44 30.11
N GLY A 46 26.04 -18.99 31.31
CA GLY A 46 27.34 -19.55 31.71
C GLY A 46 28.38 -18.46 32.01
N ALA A 47 27.96 -17.38 32.66
CA ALA A 47 28.84 -16.29 33.09
C ALA A 47 29.99 -16.84 33.93
N GLY A 48 31.23 -16.53 33.54
CA GLY A 48 32.47 -17.02 34.21
C GLY A 48 32.97 -18.40 33.75
N SER A 49 32.39 -19.01 32.74
CA SER A 49 32.90 -20.24 32.09
C SER A 49 33.44 -19.97 30.69
N ASN A 50 34.36 -20.85 30.21
CA ASN A 50 34.91 -20.79 28.85
C ASN A 50 33.84 -20.93 27.73
N SER A 51 32.55 -21.12 28.05
CA SER A 51 31.43 -21.28 27.15
C SER A 51 30.35 -20.20 27.34
N GLU A 52 30.74 -18.97 27.68
CA GLU A 52 29.85 -17.84 27.82
C GLU A 52 29.12 -17.50 26.51
N THR A 53 27.80 -17.48 26.52
CA THR A 53 26.98 -17.26 25.34
C THR A 53 25.99 -16.12 25.59
N LYS A 54 25.92 -15.14 24.69
CA LYS A 54 24.91 -14.08 24.71
C LYS A 54 23.51 -14.71 24.62
N LEU A 55 22.58 -14.22 25.43
CA LEU A 55 21.22 -14.72 25.57
C LEU A 55 20.26 -13.55 25.70
N ALA A 56 19.16 -13.59 24.95
CA ALA A 56 17.99 -12.76 25.17
C ALA A 56 16.74 -13.64 25.07
N GLY A 57 15.71 -13.33 25.85
CA GLY A 57 14.48 -14.12 25.81
C GLY A 57 13.30 -13.44 26.44
N PHE A 58 12.12 -13.98 26.16
CA PHE A 58 10.86 -13.51 26.67
C PHE A 58 9.89 -14.68 26.93
N PRO A 59 8.88 -14.51 27.82
CA PRO A 59 7.90 -15.56 28.11
C PRO A 59 7.13 -15.98 26.86
N HIS A 60 6.90 -17.29 26.68
CA HIS A 60 6.29 -17.83 25.47
C HIS A 60 4.87 -17.29 25.19
N HIS A 61 4.09 -16.99 26.22
CA HIS A 61 2.75 -16.42 26.07
C HIS A 61 2.76 -14.99 25.47
N SER A 62 3.92 -14.33 25.49
CA SER A 62 4.12 -13.01 24.90
C SER A 62 4.61 -13.04 23.45
N LEU A 63 4.65 -14.23 22.80
CA LEU A 63 5.13 -14.39 21.42
C LEU A 63 4.49 -13.37 20.48
N ASN A 64 3.18 -13.27 20.48
CA ASN A 64 2.45 -12.37 19.58
C ASN A 64 2.84 -10.89 19.78
N THR A 65 3.19 -10.48 21.00
CA THR A 65 3.60 -9.11 21.31
C THR A 65 4.99 -8.78 20.76
N TYR A 66 5.91 -9.73 20.75
CA TYR A 66 7.29 -9.51 20.33
C TYR A 66 7.55 -9.87 18.87
N LEU A 67 6.89 -10.90 18.36
CA LEU A 67 7.03 -11.39 16.98
C LEU A 67 6.77 -10.28 15.94
N HIS A 68 5.69 -9.50 16.12
CA HIS A 68 5.36 -8.44 15.17
C HIS A 68 6.44 -7.36 15.08
N LYS A 69 7.17 -7.08 16.17
CA LYS A 69 8.26 -6.10 16.17
C LYS A 69 9.46 -6.60 15.37
N LEU A 70 9.79 -7.90 15.51
CA LEU A 70 10.89 -8.51 14.75
C LEU A 70 10.59 -8.53 13.25
N VAL A 71 9.39 -8.98 12.88
CA VAL A 71 8.99 -9.08 11.46
C VAL A 71 8.86 -7.70 10.83
N LYS A 72 8.30 -6.70 11.52
CA LYS A 72 8.26 -5.30 11.05
C LYS A 72 9.64 -4.66 10.90
N ALA A 73 10.63 -5.12 11.66
CA ALA A 73 12.02 -4.72 11.48
C ALA A 73 12.71 -5.39 10.28
N GLY A 74 12.00 -6.24 9.53
CA GLY A 74 12.52 -6.95 8.36
C GLY A 74 13.17 -8.28 8.66
N GLU A 75 13.15 -8.77 9.92
CA GLU A 75 13.78 -10.03 10.29
C GLU A 75 12.89 -11.23 9.92
N ARG A 76 13.55 -12.30 9.44
CA ARG A 76 12.95 -13.62 9.26
C ARG A 76 13.03 -14.36 10.59
N VAL A 77 11.93 -14.88 11.09
CA VAL A 77 11.83 -15.45 12.43
C VAL A 77 11.42 -16.91 12.38
N ALA A 78 12.31 -17.82 12.79
CA ALA A 78 12.02 -19.24 12.92
C ALA A 78 11.49 -19.55 14.33
N ILE A 79 10.27 -20.02 14.43
CA ILE A 79 9.64 -20.43 15.70
C ILE A 79 9.93 -21.91 15.92
N CYS A 80 10.70 -22.20 16.98
CA CYS A 80 11.07 -23.55 17.34
C CYS A 80 10.35 -23.99 18.60
N GLU A 81 9.43 -24.94 18.45
CA GLU A 81 8.59 -25.48 19.50
C GLU A 81 9.05 -26.86 20.02
N GLN A 82 8.54 -27.24 21.17
CA GLN A 82 8.66 -28.56 21.72
C GLN A 82 7.68 -29.50 21.01
N LEU A 83 8.20 -30.55 20.33
CA LEU A 83 7.38 -31.50 19.56
C LEU A 83 6.84 -32.65 20.42
N GLU A 84 7.27 -32.74 21.66
CA GLU A 84 6.92 -33.79 22.61
C GLU A 84 6.47 -33.17 23.93
N ASP A 85 5.55 -33.82 24.64
CA ASP A 85 5.12 -33.39 25.96
C ASP A 85 6.24 -33.59 27.00
N PRO A 86 6.75 -32.53 27.66
CA PRO A 86 7.79 -32.64 28.65
C PRO A 86 7.44 -33.56 29.82
N LYS A 87 6.17 -33.71 30.16
CA LYS A 87 5.68 -34.58 31.25
C LYS A 87 5.73 -36.06 30.90
N LYS A 88 5.69 -36.43 29.62
CA LYS A 88 5.69 -37.82 29.14
C LYS A 88 7.07 -38.30 28.68
N THR A 89 8.05 -37.40 28.56
CA THR A 89 9.37 -37.70 27.98
C THR A 89 10.43 -37.83 29.09
N LYS A 90 11.08 -38.98 29.17
CA LYS A 90 12.21 -39.24 30.12
C LYS A 90 13.56 -38.68 29.62
N SER A 91 13.67 -38.24 28.38
CA SER A 91 14.87 -37.72 27.75
C SER A 91 14.72 -36.23 27.45
N ILE A 92 15.73 -35.63 26.80
CA ILE A 92 15.63 -34.23 26.34
C ILE A 92 14.55 -34.13 25.26
N VAL A 93 13.53 -33.30 25.52
CA VAL A 93 12.38 -33.05 24.63
C VAL A 93 12.87 -32.66 23.23
N LYS A 94 12.37 -33.30 22.19
CA LYS A 94 12.65 -32.96 20.80
C LYS A 94 12.01 -31.60 20.46
N ARG A 95 12.77 -30.81 19.71
CA ARG A 95 12.34 -29.49 19.21
C ARG A 95 12.48 -29.45 17.71
N GLY A 96 11.60 -28.66 17.07
CA GLY A 96 11.64 -28.42 15.63
C GLY A 96 11.02 -27.08 15.30
N VAL A 97 11.40 -26.54 14.15
CA VAL A 97 10.76 -25.34 13.59
C VAL A 97 9.37 -25.74 13.13
N THR A 98 8.37 -25.11 13.72
CA THR A 98 6.96 -25.30 13.34
C THR A 98 6.52 -24.28 12.32
N GLU A 99 7.16 -23.12 12.29
CA GLU A 99 6.82 -22.03 11.38
C GLU A 99 8.03 -21.11 11.18
N LEU A 100 8.22 -20.65 9.95
CA LEU A 100 9.15 -19.58 9.61
C LEU A 100 8.34 -18.38 9.12
N ILE A 101 8.30 -17.33 9.92
CA ILE A 101 7.56 -16.11 9.62
C ILE A 101 8.52 -15.07 9.05
N THR A 102 8.17 -14.52 7.90
CA THR A 102 8.92 -13.48 7.22
C THR A 102 8.02 -12.29 6.88
N PRO A 103 8.55 -11.13 6.50
CA PRO A 103 7.74 -9.97 6.15
C PRO A 103 6.69 -10.26 5.07
N GLY A 104 7.00 -11.12 4.09
CA GLY A 104 6.12 -11.44 2.96
C GLY A 104 5.09 -12.54 3.24
N VAL A 105 5.29 -13.40 4.27
CA VAL A 105 4.39 -14.55 4.54
C VAL A 105 3.78 -14.51 5.94
N ALA A 106 3.40 -13.32 6.40
CA ALA A 106 2.74 -13.15 7.68
C ALA A 106 1.22 -13.37 7.57
N LEU A 107 0.65 -14.13 8.53
CA LEU A 107 -0.80 -14.36 8.67
C LEU A 107 -1.38 -13.75 9.96
N ASN A 108 -0.52 -13.24 10.83
CA ASN A 108 -0.90 -12.72 12.14
C ASN A 108 -1.39 -11.27 12.03
N ASP A 109 -2.60 -10.96 12.52
CA ASP A 109 -3.22 -9.63 12.48
C ASP A 109 -2.36 -8.53 13.13
N GLY A 110 -1.53 -8.87 14.12
CA GLY A 110 -0.60 -7.92 14.74
C GLY A 110 0.49 -7.40 13.80
N ILE A 111 0.80 -8.14 12.72
CA ILE A 111 1.80 -7.80 11.71
C ILE A 111 1.14 -7.08 10.54
N LEU A 112 -0.05 -7.54 10.14
CA LEU A 112 -0.76 -7.09 8.96
C LEU A 112 -1.48 -5.75 9.18
N GLU A 113 -1.37 -4.85 8.22
CA GLU A 113 -2.23 -3.67 8.13
C GLU A 113 -3.60 -4.06 7.57
N GLN A 114 -4.68 -3.63 8.21
CA GLN A 114 -6.03 -4.06 7.83
C GLN A 114 -6.42 -3.62 6.42
N LYS A 115 -6.09 -2.39 6.05
CA LYS A 115 -6.47 -1.76 4.78
C LYS A 115 -5.47 -1.98 3.64
N SER A 116 -4.39 -2.73 3.87
CA SER A 116 -3.35 -2.98 2.88
C SER A 116 -3.09 -4.48 2.70
N ASN A 117 -2.73 -4.86 1.48
CA ASN A 117 -2.21 -6.20 1.18
C ASN A 117 -0.78 -6.36 1.72
N ASN A 118 -0.37 -7.61 1.95
CA ASN A 118 0.98 -7.96 2.38
C ASN A 118 1.63 -8.85 1.32
N PHE A 119 2.17 -8.23 0.27
CA PHE A 119 2.70 -8.97 -0.87
C PHE A 119 4.12 -9.50 -0.64
N LEU A 120 4.28 -10.80 -0.90
CA LEU A 120 5.54 -11.44 -1.26
C LEU A 120 5.67 -11.36 -2.78
N ALA A 121 6.80 -10.87 -3.28
CA ALA A 121 7.07 -10.85 -4.71
C ALA A 121 8.18 -11.82 -5.09
N SER A 122 8.19 -12.27 -6.33
CA SER A 122 9.35 -12.93 -6.94
C SER A 122 9.61 -12.36 -8.32
N VAL A 123 10.87 -12.18 -8.67
CA VAL A 123 11.30 -11.64 -9.95
C VAL A 123 12.32 -12.58 -10.60
N PHE A 124 12.09 -12.86 -11.86
CA PHE A 124 13.02 -13.62 -12.69
C PHE A 124 13.07 -13.07 -14.11
N ASN A 125 14.21 -13.17 -14.79
CA ASN A 125 14.34 -12.73 -16.16
C ASN A 125 14.97 -13.78 -17.05
N ILE A 126 14.50 -13.82 -18.30
CA ILE A 126 15.10 -14.59 -19.39
C ILE A 126 15.50 -13.57 -20.47
N LYS A 127 16.79 -13.33 -20.64
CA LYS A 127 17.31 -12.28 -21.54
C LYS A 127 16.71 -10.91 -21.13
N ASN A 128 15.96 -10.26 -22.04
CA ASN A 128 15.34 -8.95 -21.84
C ASN A 128 13.86 -9.03 -21.42
N GLN A 129 13.33 -10.22 -21.16
CA GLN A 129 11.96 -10.40 -20.71
C GLN A 129 11.94 -10.76 -19.22
N TYR A 130 11.23 -9.97 -18.43
CA TYR A 130 11.09 -10.10 -16.99
C TYR A 130 9.74 -10.69 -16.66
N GLY A 131 9.72 -11.63 -15.72
CA GLY A 131 8.53 -12.15 -15.10
C GLY A 131 8.48 -11.78 -13.62
N VAL A 132 7.30 -11.43 -13.15
CA VAL A 132 7.06 -11.14 -11.73
C VAL A 132 5.82 -11.89 -11.26
N SER A 133 5.83 -12.31 -10.03
CA SER A 133 4.66 -12.84 -9.34
C SER A 133 4.53 -12.17 -7.97
N PHE A 134 3.29 -11.93 -7.56
CA PHE A 134 2.93 -11.39 -6.24
C PHE A 134 1.96 -12.33 -5.56
N LEU A 135 2.19 -12.60 -4.29
CA LEU A 135 1.28 -13.37 -3.44
C LEU A 135 1.00 -12.63 -2.14
N ASP A 136 -0.27 -12.42 -1.82
CA ASP A 136 -0.70 -12.13 -0.46
C ASP A 136 -1.29 -13.39 0.16
N ILE A 137 -0.50 -14.07 1.00
CA ILE A 137 -0.92 -15.31 1.66
C ILE A 137 -2.11 -15.10 2.61
N SER A 138 -2.28 -13.87 3.12
CA SER A 138 -3.38 -13.57 4.06
C SER A 138 -4.74 -13.46 3.38
N THR A 139 -4.78 -13.25 2.06
CA THR A 139 -6.01 -13.14 1.27
C THR A 139 -6.15 -14.23 0.19
N GLY A 140 -5.06 -14.94 -0.11
CA GLY A 140 -4.98 -15.92 -1.19
C GLY A 140 -4.86 -15.30 -2.58
N GLU A 141 -4.53 -14.01 -2.68
CA GLU A 141 -4.38 -13.33 -3.96
C GLU A 141 -3.02 -13.65 -4.59
N LEU A 142 -3.04 -14.34 -5.74
CA LEU A 142 -1.85 -14.70 -6.51
C LEU A 142 -1.92 -14.06 -7.90
N LEU A 143 -0.92 -13.22 -8.19
CA LEU A 143 -0.83 -12.45 -9.43
C LEU A 143 0.46 -12.80 -10.17
N ILE A 144 0.39 -12.79 -11.51
CA ILE A 144 1.58 -12.89 -12.36
C ILE A 144 1.57 -11.81 -13.44
N ALA A 145 2.74 -11.39 -13.85
CA ALA A 145 2.92 -10.52 -15.00
C ALA A 145 4.24 -10.84 -15.73
N GLU A 146 4.30 -10.48 -17.01
CA GLU A 146 5.54 -10.48 -17.78
C GLU A 146 5.63 -9.21 -18.63
N GLY A 147 6.83 -8.73 -18.84
CA GLY A 147 7.07 -7.53 -19.62
C GLY A 147 8.55 -7.13 -19.68
N ASN A 148 8.81 -5.90 -20.07
CA ASN A 148 10.15 -5.32 -20.03
C ASN A 148 10.54 -4.94 -18.59
N LEU A 149 11.79 -4.54 -18.38
CA LEU A 149 12.32 -4.12 -17.09
C LEU A 149 11.48 -3.00 -16.45
N GLU A 150 11.15 -1.98 -17.21
CA GLU A 150 10.42 -0.80 -16.73
C GLU A 150 9.03 -1.17 -16.23
N TYR A 151 8.31 -2.02 -16.95
CA TYR A 151 6.98 -2.51 -16.55
C TYR A 151 7.05 -3.28 -15.22
N VAL A 152 7.99 -4.22 -15.08
CA VAL A 152 8.11 -5.02 -13.86
C VAL A 152 8.58 -4.14 -12.69
N LYS A 153 9.46 -3.16 -12.92
CA LYS A 153 9.89 -2.18 -11.91
C LYS A 153 8.71 -1.36 -11.38
N ASN A 154 7.84 -0.90 -12.29
CA ASN A 154 6.62 -0.17 -11.90
C ASN A 154 5.67 -1.04 -11.09
N LEU A 155 5.46 -2.30 -11.47
CA LEU A 155 4.63 -3.22 -10.70
C LEU A 155 5.18 -3.45 -9.29
N LEU A 156 6.48 -3.69 -9.14
CA LEU A 156 7.11 -3.86 -7.81
C LEU A 156 6.92 -2.64 -6.92
N SER A 157 7.06 -1.44 -7.49
CA SER A 157 6.84 -0.18 -6.77
C SER A 157 5.37 0.01 -6.37
N ASN A 158 4.44 -0.27 -7.27
CA ASN A 158 3.00 -0.05 -7.07
C ASN A 158 2.37 -1.05 -6.09
N TYR A 159 2.86 -2.31 -6.06
CA TYR A 159 2.38 -3.34 -5.14
C TYR A 159 3.03 -3.30 -3.77
N ASP A 160 4.09 -2.50 -3.57
CA ASP A 160 4.79 -2.32 -2.27
C ASP A 160 5.12 -3.66 -1.60
N ALA A 161 5.81 -4.54 -2.36
CA ALA A 161 6.16 -5.88 -1.88
C ALA A 161 7.04 -5.80 -0.62
N LYS A 162 6.64 -6.52 0.44
CA LYS A 162 7.34 -6.51 1.73
C LYS A 162 8.56 -7.41 1.74
N GLU A 163 8.62 -8.37 0.83
CA GLU A 163 9.74 -9.27 0.64
C GLU A 163 9.83 -9.68 -0.83
N ILE A 164 11.06 -9.81 -1.36
CA ILE A 164 11.29 -10.14 -2.77
C ILE A 164 12.21 -11.36 -2.88
N LEU A 165 11.78 -12.34 -3.67
CA LEU A 165 12.55 -13.53 -4.02
C LEU A 165 13.29 -13.31 -5.33
N VAL A 166 14.60 -13.58 -5.34
CA VAL A 166 15.46 -13.34 -6.50
C VAL A 166 16.40 -14.53 -6.70
N CYS A 167 16.75 -14.83 -7.95
CA CYS A 167 17.76 -15.82 -8.28
C CYS A 167 19.15 -15.33 -7.87
N LYS A 168 19.96 -16.15 -7.18
CA LYS A 168 21.34 -15.82 -6.73
C LYS A 168 22.24 -15.32 -7.86
N LYS A 169 22.15 -15.92 -9.05
CA LYS A 169 22.91 -15.48 -10.22
C LYS A 169 22.62 -14.05 -10.63
N ASN A 170 21.39 -13.60 -10.42
CA ASN A 170 20.93 -12.29 -10.83
C ASN A 170 21.10 -11.22 -9.75
N LYS A 171 21.75 -11.54 -8.61
CA LYS A 171 21.88 -10.63 -7.47
C LYS A 171 22.41 -9.25 -7.86
N SER A 172 23.54 -9.19 -8.56
CA SER A 172 24.17 -7.92 -8.96
C SER A 172 23.34 -7.17 -9.97
N ALA A 173 22.77 -7.88 -10.95
CA ALA A 173 21.88 -7.29 -11.96
C ALA A 173 20.62 -6.72 -11.30
N PHE A 174 19.98 -7.48 -10.41
CA PHE A 174 18.81 -7.05 -9.69
C PHE A 174 19.04 -5.76 -8.87
N THR A 175 20.15 -5.71 -8.12
CA THR A 175 20.48 -4.51 -7.32
C THR A 175 20.72 -3.29 -8.20
N ASN A 176 21.39 -3.47 -9.34
CA ASN A 176 21.66 -2.37 -10.27
C ASN A 176 20.38 -1.87 -10.99
N GLU A 177 19.48 -2.80 -11.34
CA GLU A 177 18.27 -2.49 -12.13
C GLU A 177 17.11 -2.01 -11.25
N PHE A 178 16.88 -2.67 -10.12
CA PHE A 178 15.71 -2.43 -9.25
C PHE A 178 16.02 -1.62 -7.99
N GLY A 179 17.30 -1.47 -7.64
CA GLY A 179 17.74 -0.80 -6.42
C GLY A 179 17.73 -1.71 -5.18
N ASN A 180 17.80 -1.09 -4.00
CA ASN A 180 17.86 -1.79 -2.72
C ASN A 180 16.46 -1.88 -2.10
N TYR A 181 16.05 -3.10 -1.77
CA TYR A 181 14.85 -3.38 -0.96
C TYR A 181 15.26 -3.86 0.43
N SER A 182 14.41 -3.62 1.42
CA SER A 182 14.69 -3.95 2.82
C SER A 182 14.75 -5.46 3.09
N SER A 183 14.01 -6.27 2.34
CA SER A 183 13.94 -7.70 2.51
C SER A 183 14.03 -8.42 1.16
N ILE A 184 15.20 -9.02 0.89
CA ILE A 184 15.44 -9.81 -0.33
C ILE A 184 15.92 -11.20 0.09
N PHE A 185 15.32 -12.23 -0.49
CA PHE A 185 15.77 -13.61 -0.33
C PHE A 185 16.26 -14.17 -1.66
N TYR A 186 17.39 -14.89 -1.63
CA TYR A 186 18.04 -15.40 -2.82
C TYR A 186 17.95 -16.91 -2.92
N PHE A 187 17.34 -17.41 -3.99
CA PHE A 187 17.28 -18.81 -4.34
C PHE A 187 18.36 -19.23 -5.34
N ASP A 188 18.70 -20.50 -5.33
CA ASP A 188 19.51 -21.11 -6.37
C ASP A 188 18.72 -21.25 -7.68
N ASP A 189 19.41 -21.30 -8.81
CA ASP A 189 18.84 -21.24 -10.16
C ASP A 189 17.80 -22.33 -10.46
N TRP A 190 17.98 -23.50 -9.89
CA TRP A 190 17.10 -24.63 -10.18
C TRP A 190 15.64 -24.39 -9.76
N VAL A 191 15.41 -23.51 -8.77
CA VAL A 191 14.06 -23.11 -8.33
C VAL A 191 13.30 -22.39 -9.45
N PHE A 192 14.02 -21.68 -10.32
CA PHE A 192 13.45 -20.95 -11.45
C PHE A 192 13.45 -21.78 -12.76
N ASN A 193 13.69 -23.10 -12.69
CA ASN A 193 13.56 -23.98 -13.82
C ASN A 193 12.09 -24.08 -14.26
N LYS A 194 11.86 -24.08 -15.58
CA LYS A 194 10.51 -24.09 -16.15
C LYS A 194 9.71 -25.35 -15.76
N ASP A 195 10.31 -26.51 -15.88
CA ASP A 195 9.62 -27.77 -15.60
C ASP A 195 9.28 -27.88 -14.11
N PHE A 196 10.20 -27.51 -13.24
CA PHE A 196 9.99 -27.44 -11.80
C PHE A 196 8.88 -26.46 -11.42
N ALA A 197 8.88 -25.23 -11.95
CA ALA A 197 7.88 -24.22 -11.67
C ALA A 197 6.49 -24.67 -12.14
N LEU A 198 6.37 -25.20 -13.37
CA LEU A 198 5.11 -25.68 -13.92
C LEU A 198 4.58 -26.89 -13.13
N GLU A 199 5.45 -27.83 -12.73
CA GLU A 199 5.07 -28.96 -11.89
C GLU A 199 4.48 -28.50 -10.55
N LYS A 200 5.18 -27.58 -9.86
CA LYS A 200 4.71 -26.98 -8.60
C LYS A 200 3.35 -26.32 -8.73
N ILE A 201 3.16 -25.51 -9.77
CA ILE A 201 1.90 -24.82 -10.01
C ILE A 201 0.78 -25.81 -10.34
N LYS A 202 1.01 -26.74 -11.25
CA LYS A 202 0.02 -27.76 -11.64
C LYS A 202 -0.39 -28.64 -10.47
N ASN A 203 0.56 -29.06 -9.64
CA ASN A 203 0.28 -29.85 -8.42
C ASN A 203 -0.51 -29.04 -7.39
N HIS A 204 -0.22 -27.73 -7.22
CA HIS A 204 -0.96 -26.89 -6.29
C HIS A 204 -2.43 -26.73 -6.68
N PHE A 205 -2.73 -26.51 -7.98
CA PHE A 205 -4.10 -26.31 -8.48
C PHE A 205 -4.79 -27.61 -8.91
N ASP A 206 -4.12 -28.77 -8.79
CA ASP A 206 -4.60 -30.09 -9.24
C ASP A 206 -5.09 -30.07 -10.70
N VAL A 207 -4.28 -29.49 -11.59
CA VAL A 207 -4.61 -29.35 -13.02
C VAL A 207 -3.49 -29.89 -13.91
N SER A 208 -3.88 -30.42 -15.07
CA SER A 208 -2.91 -30.89 -16.09
C SER A 208 -2.38 -29.77 -16.97
N THR A 209 -3.11 -28.66 -17.10
CA THR A 209 -2.78 -27.51 -17.97
C THR A 209 -3.26 -26.19 -17.36
N LEU A 210 -2.53 -25.11 -17.62
CA LEU A 210 -2.87 -23.75 -17.15
C LEU A 210 -3.80 -22.97 -18.10
N LYS A 211 -4.24 -23.58 -19.20
CA LYS A 211 -5.14 -22.95 -20.18
C LYS A 211 -6.47 -22.50 -19.57
N GLY A 212 -6.98 -23.24 -18.56
CA GLY A 212 -8.20 -22.86 -17.83
C GLY A 212 -8.11 -21.53 -17.10
N PHE A 213 -6.90 -21.11 -16.71
CA PHE A 213 -6.63 -19.79 -16.12
C PHE A 213 -6.37 -18.70 -17.17
N GLY A 214 -6.43 -19.03 -18.48
CA GLY A 214 -6.10 -18.09 -19.56
C GLY A 214 -4.62 -17.78 -19.70
N ILE A 215 -3.74 -18.60 -19.11
CA ILE A 215 -2.29 -18.34 -19.04
C ILE A 215 -1.55 -19.26 -20.02
N ASN A 216 -0.62 -18.66 -20.76
CA ASN A 216 0.29 -19.42 -21.62
C ASN A 216 1.47 -19.96 -20.76
N GLU A 217 1.78 -21.24 -20.90
CA GLU A 217 2.88 -21.90 -20.19
C GLU A 217 4.29 -21.39 -20.58
N SER A 218 4.39 -20.48 -21.56
CA SER A 218 5.63 -19.76 -21.89
C SER A 218 5.81 -18.46 -21.09
N ASN A 219 4.81 -18.04 -20.29
CA ASN A 219 4.86 -16.79 -19.51
C ASN A 219 5.99 -16.86 -18.45
N VAL A 220 6.91 -15.91 -18.49
CA VAL A 220 8.07 -15.85 -17.57
C VAL A 220 7.60 -15.63 -16.11
N GLY A 221 6.46 -14.98 -15.89
CA GLY A 221 5.86 -14.81 -14.57
C GLY A 221 5.53 -16.13 -13.85
N LEU A 222 5.36 -17.24 -14.60
CA LEU A 222 5.15 -18.57 -14.01
C LEU A 222 6.39 -19.08 -13.30
N LEU A 223 7.60 -18.75 -13.77
CA LEU A 223 8.85 -19.13 -13.09
C LEU A 223 8.95 -18.43 -11.72
N ALA A 224 8.59 -17.16 -11.68
CA ALA A 224 8.48 -16.41 -10.44
C ALA A 224 7.38 -16.96 -9.52
N CYS A 225 6.23 -17.37 -10.07
CA CYS A 225 5.15 -17.99 -9.31
C CYS A 225 5.57 -19.34 -8.69
N GLY A 226 6.25 -20.20 -9.46
CA GLY A 226 6.77 -21.48 -8.96
C GLY A 226 7.74 -21.30 -7.80
N SER A 227 8.60 -20.28 -7.85
CA SER A 227 9.51 -19.97 -6.75
C SER A 227 8.79 -19.50 -5.48
N ILE A 228 7.68 -18.76 -5.60
CA ILE A 228 6.83 -18.38 -4.46
C ILE A 228 6.24 -19.63 -3.80
N LEU A 229 5.65 -20.53 -4.58
CA LEU A 229 5.08 -21.77 -4.04
C LEU A 229 6.14 -22.65 -3.36
N HIS A 230 7.36 -22.69 -3.92
CA HIS A 230 8.48 -23.39 -3.29
C HIS A 230 8.90 -22.72 -1.97
N TYR A 231 8.92 -21.39 -1.93
CA TYR A 231 9.21 -20.63 -0.71
C TYR A 231 8.21 -20.90 0.41
N LEU A 232 6.93 -21.07 0.08
CA LEU A 232 5.92 -21.42 1.06
C LEU A 232 6.16 -22.83 1.65
N ASP A 233 6.64 -23.78 0.86
CA ASP A 233 7.03 -25.10 1.38
C ASP A 233 8.22 -25.00 2.34
N GLU A 234 9.26 -24.22 2.00
CA GLU A 234 10.42 -24.00 2.88
C GLU A 234 10.06 -23.29 4.19
N THR A 235 9.09 -22.36 4.13
CA THR A 235 8.59 -21.62 5.30
C THR A 235 7.54 -22.41 6.10
N GLN A 236 7.33 -23.69 5.77
CA GLN A 236 6.39 -24.63 6.43
C GLN A 236 4.90 -24.26 6.28
N HIS A 237 4.55 -23.50 5.25
CA HIS A 237 3.16 -23.21 4.90
C HIS A 237 2.64 -24.31 3.94
N LYS A 238 2.06 -25.38 4.49
CA LYS A 238 1.64 -26.56 3.72
C LYS A 238 0.17 -26.54 3.29
N LYS A 239 -0.67 -25.79 3.98
CA LYS A 239 -2.10 -25.68 3.74
C LYS A 239 -2.39 -24.37 3.00
N LEU A 240 -2.64 -24.44 1.71
CA LEU A 240 -2.70 -23.32 0.79
C LEU A 240 -3.96 -23.34 -0.10
N GLU A 241 -4.98 -24.13 0.28
CA GLU A 241 -6.19 -24.33 -0.49
C GLU A 241 -7.01 -23.04 -0.71
N HIS A 242 -6.70 -21.96 0.03
CA HIS A 242 -7.28 -20.63 -0.19
C HIS A 242 -6.67 -19.89 -1.38
N ILE A 243 -5.54 -20.35 -1.93
CA ILE A 243 -4.97 -19.83 -3.18
C ILE A 243 -5.62 -20.62 -4.32
N ILE A 244 -6.81 -20.19 -4.74
CA ILE A 244 -7.65 -20.97 -5.69
C ILE A 244 -7.39 -20.64 -7.16
N LYS A 245 -6.72 -19.53 -7.48
CA LYS A 245 -6.50 -19.07 -8.85
C LYS A 245 -5.25 -18.22 -9.01
N ILE A 246 -4.74 -18.21 -10.24
CA ILE A 246 -3.72 -17.27 -10.67
C ILE A 246 -4.39 -16.21 -11.54
N ASN A 247 -4.17 -14.92 -11.22
CA ASN A 247 -4.64 -13.83 -12.05
C ASN A 247 -3.46 -13.20 -12.82
N GLN A 248 -3.60 -13.05 -14.12
CA GLN A 248 -2.59 -12.36 -14.93
C GLN A 248 -2.89 -10.86 -14.96
N ILE A 249 -1.89 -10.05 -14.61
CA ILE A 249 -1.93 -8.61 -14.82
C ILE A 249 -1.55 -8.37 -16.30
N ILE A 250 -2.49 -7.84 -17.07
CA ILE A 250 -2.30 -7.57 -18.49
C ILE A 250 -2.18 -6.06 -18.66
N ASP A 251 -1.04 -5.60 -19.17
CA ASP A 251 -0.72 -4.17 -19.36
C ASP A 251 -1.80 -3.44 -20.18
N SER A 252 -2.30 -4.07 -21.25
CA SER A 252 -3.32 -3.47 -22.13
C SER A 252 -4.74 -3.39 -21.54
N SER A 253 -4.98 -3.85 -20.31
CA SER A 253 -6.32 -3.83 -19.70
C SER A 253 -6.53 -2.67 -18.70
N HIS A 254 -5.47 -1.98 -18.31
CA HIS A 254 -5.49 -0.92 -17.30
C HIS A 254 -4.73 0.32 -17.77
N VAL A 255 -5.03 1.45 -17.15
CA VAL A 255 -4.26 2.68 -17.39
C VAL A 255 -2.84 2.47 -16.88
N TRP A 256 -1.88 2.70 -17.75
CA TRP A 256 -0.48 2.64 -17.37
C TRP A 256 -0.03 3.95 -16.70
N MET A 257 0.63 3.83 -15.58
CA MET A 257 1.26 4.92 -14.85
C MET A 257 2.62 4.46 -14.36
N ASP A 258 3.66 5.26 -14.55
CA ASP A 258 4.96 5.00 -13.96
C ASP A 258 5.00 5.34 -12.46
N GLN A 259 6.06 4.90 -11.78
CA GLN A 259 6.26 5.17 -10.36
C GLN A 259 6.29 6.68 -10.05
N PHE A 260 6.81 7.49 -10.99
CA PHE A 260 6.87 8.94 -10.84
C PHE A 260 5.47 9.55 -10.88
N THR A 261 4.63 9.10 -11.80
CA THR A 261 3.24 9.54 -11.92
C THR A 261 2.43 9.21 -10.65
N VAL A 262 2.56 8.00 -10.11
CA VAL A 262 1.87 7.60 -8.86
C VAL A 262 2.32 8.49 -7.70
N ALA A 263 3.63 8.76 -7.58
CA ALA A 263 4.20 9.62 -6.53
C ALA A 263 3.84 11.10 -6.73
N ASN A 264 3.98 11.64 -7.97
CA ASN A 264 3.69 13.04 -8.28
C ASN A 264 2.22 13.41 -8.12
N LEU A 265 1.31 12.48 -8.38
CA LEU A 265 -0.14 12.64 -8.14
C LEU A 265 -0.55 12.36 -6.69
N GLU A 266 0.37 11.90 -5.86
CA GLU A 266 0.12 11.55 -4.45
C GLU A 266 -1.09 10.61 -4.30
N LEU A 267 -1.11 9.52 -5.09
CA LEU A 267 -2.27 8.64 -5.13
C LEU A 267 -2.45 7.85 -3.83
N ILE A 268 -1.36 7.26 -3.31
CA ILE A 268 -1.36 6.35 -2.16
C ILE A 268 -0.71 6.99 -0.93
N TYR A 269 0.38 7.72 -1.13
CA TYR A 269 1.14 8.38 -0.07
C TYR A 269 1.28 9.87 -0.38
N SER A 270 1.24 10.72 0.65
CA SER A 270 1.55 12.14 0.52
C SER A 270 3.05 12.37 0.66
N ASN A 271 3.59 13.30 -0.12
CA ASN A 271 4.99 13.74 -0.05
C ASN A 271 5.28 14.58 1.21
N SER A 272 4.26 15.09 1.88
CA SER A 272 4.40 15.85 3.12
C SER A 272 3.83 15.07 4.31
N LYS A 273 4.45 15.20 5.49
CA LYS A 273 4.01 14.52 6.71
C LYS A 273 2.58 14.88 7.16
N GLU A 274 2.13 16.08 6.86
CA GLU A 274 0.80 16.59 7.21
C GLU A 274 -0.17 16.58 6.02
N GLY A 275 0.32 16.20 4.84
CA GLY A 275 -0.46 16.12 3.61
C GLY A 275 -1.38 14.90 3.60
N LYS A 276 -2.39 14.96 2.73
CA LYS A 276 -3.29 13.84 2.44
C LYS A 276 -3.06 13.36 1.02
N SER A 277 -3.06 12.05 0.84
CA SER A 277 -3.06 11.41 -0.47
C SER A 277 -4.47 11.37 -1.07
N LEU A 278 -4.58 10.99 -2.35
CA LEU A 278 -5.91 10.81 -2.97
C LEU A 278 -6.70 9.72 -2.26
N ILE A 279 -6.09 8.59 -1.92
CA ILE A 279 -6.77 7.48 -1.25
C ILE A 279 -7.37 7.92 0.09
N ASP A 280 -6.69 8.77 0.86
CA ASP A 280 -7.19 9.29 2.14
C ASP A 280 -8.48 10.11 1.99
N ILE A 281 -8.71 10.67 0.81
CA ILE A 281 -9.89 11.50 0.51
C ILE A 281 -11.04 10.67 -0.03
N ILE A 282 -10.75 9.64 -0.82
CA ILE A 282 -11.79 8.86 -1.51
C ILE A 282 -12.18 7.57 -0.78
N ASP A 283 -11.42 7.14 0.23
CA ASP A 283 -11.73 5.92 1.00
C ASP A 283 -12.91 6.14 1.95
N TYR A 284 -14.10 5.91 1.42
CA TYR A 284 -15.36 5.81 2.18
C TYR A 284 -15.82 4.37 2.32
N THR A 285 -14.93 3.40 2.12
CA THR A 285 -15.25 1.98 2.33
C THR A 285 -15.49 1.68 3.80
N SER A 286 -16.34 0.71 4.07
CA SER A 286 -16.74 0.31 5.42
C SER A 286 -15.99 -0.91 5.92
N SER A 287 -15.45 -1.74 5.01
CA SER A 287 -14.76 -2.99 5.30
C SER A 287 -13.28 -2.94 4.90
N PRO A 288 -12.41 -3.73 5.56
CA PRO A 288 -11.01 -3.87 5.15
C PRO A 288 -10.83 -4.41 3.72
N MET A 289 -11.70 -5.35 3.31
CA MET A 289 -11.73 -5.92 1.96
C MET A 289 -12.01 -4.84 0.91
N GLY A 290 -13.00 -3.97 1.16
CA GLY A 290 -13.30 -2.84 0.31
C GLY A 290 -12.14 -1.86 0.18
N ALA A 291 -11.45 -1.54 1.28
CA ALA A 291 -10.30 -0.64 1.27
C ALA A 291 -9.14 -1.20 0.44
N ARG A 292 -8.81 -2.49 0.56
CA ARG A 292 -7.82 -3.16 -0.29
C ARG A 292 -8.22 -3.16 -1.77
N MET A 293 -9.48 -3.42 -2.06
CA MET A 293 -10.04 -3.38 -3.41
C MET A 293 -9.96 -1.98 -4.02
N LEU A 294 -10.29 -0.93 -3.26
CA LEU A 294 -10.22 0.46 -3.69
C LEU A 294 -8.78 0.87 -4.04
N LYS A 295 -7.80 0.50 -3.19
CA LYS A 295 -6.39 0.75 -3.46
C LYS A 295 -5.94 0.09 -4.77
N ARG A 296 -6.37 -1.15 -5.02
CA ARG A 296 -6.11 -1.87 -6.27
C ARG A 296 -6.74 -1.17 -7.47
N TRP A 297 -7.99 -0.72 -7.36
CA TRP A 297 -8.65 0.02 -8.45
C TRP A 297 -7.94 1.33 -8.78
N LEU A 298 -7.40 2.01 -7.77
CA LEU A 298 -6.68 3.27 -7.96
C LEU A 298 -5.35 3.07 -8.68
N ILE A 299 -4.64 1.99 -8.38
CA ILE A 299 -3.36 1.65 -9.04
C ILE A 299 -3.58 1.10 -10.45
N HIS A 300 -4.69 0.41 -10.68
CA HIS A 300 -5.06 -0.21 -11.95
C HIS A 300 -6.42 0.28 -12.46
N PRO A 301 -6.55 1.55 -12.89
CA PRO A 301 -7.78 2.07 -13.46
C PRO A 301 -8.11 1.34 -14.77
N LEU A 302 -9.39 1.14 -15.03
CA LEU A 302 -9.85 0.32 -16.15
C LEU A 302 -9.82 1.06 -17.48
N LEU A 303 -9.58 0.30 -18.57
CA LEU A 303 -9.79 0.74 -19.97
C LEU A 303 -11.13 0.27 -20.55
N ASP A 304 -11.73 -0.76 -19.99
CA ASP A 304 -12.97 -1.37 -20.47
C ASP A 304 -14.20 -0.49 -20.13
N LEU A 305 -14.76 0.14 -21.16
CA LEU A 305 -15.96 0.98 -21.04
C LEU A 305 -17.17 0.23 -20.48
N LYS A 306 -17.33 -1.07 -20.74
CA LYS A 306 -18.48 -1.83 -20.25
C LYS A 306 -18.39 -1.98 -18.74
N LYS A 307 -17.21 -2.32 -18.23
CA LYS A 307 -16.94 -2.42 -16.78
C LYS A 307 -17.06 -1.07 -16.09
N LEU A 308 -16.55 0.00 -16.71
CA LEU A 308 -16.66 1.36 -16.19
C LEU A 308 -18.10 1.84 -16.11
N ASN A 309 -18.87 1.65 -17.19
CA ASN A 309 -20.30 2.00 -17.22
C ASN A 309 -21.10 1.19 -16.19
N PHE A 310 -20.75 -0.06 -15.96
CA PHE A 310 -21.35 -0.87 -14.90
C PHE A 310 -21.10 -0.22 -13.53
N ARG A 311 -19.85 0.15 -13.20
CA ARG A 311 -19.55 0.83 -11.93
C ARG A 311 -20.29 2.15 -11.79
N HIS A 312 -20.20 3.04 -12.79
CA HIS A 312 -20.89 4.34 -12.76
C HIS A 312 -22.40 4.21 -12.62
N SER A 313 -23.00 3.23 -13.29
CA SER A 313 -24.46 3.02 -13.22
C SER A 313 -24.86 2.43 -11.87
N SER A 314 -24.04 1.54 -11.29
CA SER A 314 -24.29 1.04 -9.94
C SER A 314 -24.21 2.16 -8.89
N VAL A 315 -23.22 3.04 -9.00
CA VAL A 315 -23.10 4.22 -8.13
C VAL A 315 -24.32 5.13 -8.27
N ASP A 316 -24.80 5.35 -9.49
CA ASP A 316 -26.00 6.16 -9.79
C ASP A 316 -27.28 5.54 -9.20
N GLU A 317 -27.44 4.20 -9.30
CA GLU A 317 -28.53 3.44 -8.68
C GLU A 317 -28.56 3.64 -7.14
N ILE A 318 -27.36 3.56 -6.50
CA ILE A 318 -27.23 3.73 -5.05
C ILE A 318 -27.53 5.18 -4.64
N ILE A 319 -27.04 6.19 -5.37
CA ILE A 319 -27.26 7.61 -5.05
C ILE A 319 -28.74 7.99 -5.10
N LYS A 320 -29.50 7.41 -6.05
CA LYS A 320 -30.94 7.67 -6.21
C LYS A 320 -31.79 7.12 -5.07
N ASN A 321 -31.27 6.13 -4.33
CA ASN A 321 -31.97 5.52 -3.18
C ASN A 321 -31.12 5.68 -1.90
N LYS A 322 -31.37 6.77 -1.17
CA LYS A 322 -30.62 7.08 0.07
C LYS A 322 -30.83 6.04 1.18
N ASP A 323 -32.03 5.48 1.29
CA ASP A 323 -32.34 4.47 2.32
C ASP A 323 -31.56 3.19 2.04
N LEU A 324 -31.46 2.79 0.77
CA LEU A 324 -30.60 1.68 0.35
C LEU A 324 -29.13 1.95 0.67
N LEU A 325 -28.63 3.16 0.39
CA LEU A 325 -27.26 3.56 0.71
C LEU A 325 -26.94 3.38 2.20
N PHE A 326 -27.80 3.91 3.08
CA PHE A 326 -27.61 3.82 4.54
C PHE A 326 -27.69 2.37 5.02
N SER A 327 -28.64 1.59 4.53
CA SER A 327 -28.79 0.18 4.88
C SER A 327 -27.59 -0.64 4.45
N LEU A 328 -27.14 -0.51 3.19
CA LEU A 328 -25.93 -1.18 2.69
C LEU A 328 -24.70 -0.78 3.49
N GLN A 329 -24.51 0.49 3.80
CA GLN A 329 -23.36 0.95 4.58
C GLN A 329 -23.35 0.35 5.99
N SER A 330 -24.51 0.24 6.64
CA SER A 330 -24.66 -0.36 7.96
C SER A 330 -24.29 -1.86 7.94
N GLU A 331 -24.83 -2.60 6.96
CA GLU A 331 -24.55 -4.03 6.84
C GLU A 331 -23.07 -4.28 6.51
N LEU A 332 -22.48 -3.54 5.55
CA LEU A 332 -21.07 -3.66 5.16
C LEU A 332 -20.11 -3.33 6.32
N ARG A 333 -20.46 -2.36 7.17
CA ARG A 333 -19.66 -1.98 8.35
C ARG A 333 -19.60 -3.11 9.39
N SER A 334 -20.63 -3.92 9.46
CA SER A 334 -20.72 -5.04 10.40
C SER A 334 -20.00 -6.31 9.93
N LEU A 335 -19.50 -6.33 8.68
CA LEU A 335 -18.76 -7.47 8.14
C LEU A 335 -17.35 -7.55 8.70
N SER A 336 -16.97 -8.75 9.10
CA SER A 336 -15.57 -9.09 9.38
C SER A 336 -14.78 -9.28 8.08
N ASP A 337 -13.46 -9.32 8.18
CA ASP A 337 -12.57 -9.54 7.05
C ASP A 337 -12.62 -11.00 6.57
N LEU A 338 -13.57 -11.30 5.69
CA LEU A 338 -13.80 -12.65 5.17
C LEU A 338 -12.58 -13.21 4.42
N GLU A 339 -11.83 -12.37 3.68
CA GLU A 339 -10.63 -12.82 2.96
C GLU A 339 -9.60 -13.37 3.94
N ARG A 340 -9.30 -12.64 5.02
CA ARG A 340 -8.31 -13.06 6.02
C ARG A 340 -8.81 -14.17 6.94
N ILE A 341 -10.10 -14.17 7.26
CA ILE A 341 -10.71 -15.23 8.06
C ILE A 341 -10.60 -16.58 7.32
N ILE A 342 -10.91 -16.60 6.03
CA ILE A 342 -10.85 -17.86 5.26
C ILE A 342 -9.41 -18.40 5.11
N ALA A 343 -8.42 -17.52 4.96
CA ALA A 343 -7.02 -17.92 4.97
C ALA A 343 -6.61 -18.56 6.32
N LYS A 344 -7.11 -18.01 7.44
CA LYS A 344 -6.90 -18.62 8.77
C LYS A 344 -7.64 -19.94 8.93
N VAL A 345 -8.83 -20.12 8.34
CA VAL A 345 -9.55 -21.40 8.31
C VAL A 345 -8.69 -22.45 7.62
N VAL A 346 -8.24 -22.19 6.40
CA VAL A 346 -7.42 -23.12 5.62
C VAL A 346 -6.12 -23.48 6.33
N THR A 347 -5.45 -22.50 6.93
CA THR A 347 -4.18 -22.73 7.64
C THR A 347 -4.36 -23.29 9.06
N PHE A 348 -5.58 -23.55 9.52
CA PHE A 348 -5.91 -24.02 10.86
C PHE A 348 -5.42 -23.08 11.99
N LYS A 349 -5.29 -21.79 11.67
CA LYS A 349 -4.87 -20.74 12.63
C LYS A 349 -6.05 -19.92 13.16
N ILE A 350 -7.25 -20.25 12.76
CA ILE A 350 -8.47 -19.57 13.17
C ILE A 350 -8.83 -19.88 14.63
N SER A 351 -9.27 -18.88 15.36
CA SER A 351 -9.82 -19.04 16.70
C SER A 351 -11.33 -19.37 16.67
N PRO A 352 -11.88 -20.02 17.72
CA PRO A 352 -13.33 -20.27 17.78
C PRO A 352 -14.16 -18.99 17.67
N ARG A 353 -13.71 -17.88 18.25
CA ARG A 353 -14.39 -16.58 18.18
C ARG A 353 -14.42 -16.00 16.78
N GLU A 354 -13.36 -16.18 16.00
CA GLU A 354 -13.33 -15.74 14.59
C GLU A 354 -14.28 -16.58 13.73
N LEU A 355 -14.51 -17.85 14.02
CA LEU A 355 -15.55 -18.65 13.36
C LEU A 355 -16.97 -18.16 13.69
N VAL A 356 -17.22 -17.67 14.90
CA VAL A 356 -18.48 -16.99 15.24
C VAL A 356 -18.65 -15.72 14.41
N GLN A 357 -17.59 -14.92 14.28
CA GLN A 357 -17.59 -13.73 13.42
C GLN A 357 -17.82 -14.07 11.94
N LEU A 358 -17.24 -15.18 11.45
CA LEU A 358 -17.53 -15.70 10.10
C LEU A 358 -19.03 -15.99 9.93
N LYS A 359 -19.64 -16.73 10.88
CA LYS A 359 -21.06 -17.02 10.88
C LYS A 359 -21.92 -15.76 10.83
N GLU A 360 -21.62 -14.78 11.69
CA GLU A 360 -22.33 -13.49 11.72
C GLU A 360 -22.20 -12.73 10.40
N SER A 361 -21.00 -12.72 9.82
CA SER A 361 -20.75 -12.05 8.53
C SER A 361 -21.50 -12.75 7.38
N LEU A 362 -21.52 -14.08 7.34
CA LEU A 362 -22.26 -14.84 6.32
C LEU A 362 -23.77 -14.62 6.46
N THR A 363 -24.29 -14.49 7.68
CA THR A 363 -25.70 -14.13 7.91
C THR A 363 -26.04 -12.76 7.34
N LYS A 364 -25.11 -11.79 7.42
CA LYS A 364 -25.26 -10.45 6.82
C LYS A 364 -25.28 -10.46 5.30
N VAL A 365 -24.59 -11.43 4.66
CA VAL A 365 -24.68 -11.61 3.20
C VAL A 365 -26.12 -11.81 2.75
N LYS A 366 -26.93 -12.57 3.51
CA LYS A 366 -28.36 -12.75 3.23
C LYS A 366 -29.12 -11.43 3.31
N SER A 367 -28.90 -10.63 4.37
CA SER A 367 -29.53 -9.31 4.49
C SER A 367 -29.16 -8.38 3.33
N ILE A 368 -27.88 -8.38 2.90
CA ILE A 368 -27.41 -7.61 1.75
C ILE A 368 -28.10 -8.08 0.46
N LYS A 369 -28.23 -9.39 0.25
CA LYS A 369 -28.95 -9.95 -0.92
C LYS A 369 -30.41 -9.51 -0.94
N ASP A 370 -31.09 -9.51 0.20
CA ASP A 370 -32.47 -9.06 0.31
C ASP A 370 -32.59 -7.56 -0.06
N LEU A 371 -31.67 -6.71 0.39
CA LEU A 371 -31.60 -5.28 0.01
C LEU A 371 -31.38 -5.08 -1.50
N LEU A 372 -30.65 -5.98 -2.15
CA LEU A 372 -30.33 -5.92 -3.57
C LEU A 372 -31.32 -6.71 -4.45
N SER A 373 -32.43 -7.21 -3.89
CA SER A 373 -33.38 -8.09 -4.60
C SER A 373 -34.26 -7.38 -5.63
N ASP A 374 -34.33 -6.03 -5.57
CA ASP A 374 -35.09 -5.24 -6.51
C ASP A 374 -34.55 -5.33 -7.93
N LYS A 375 -35.28 -5.97 -8.82
CA LYS A 375 -34.95 -6.17 -10.24
C LYS A 375 -34.92 -4.86 -11.05
N SER A 376 -35.46 -3.77 -10.52
CA SER A 376 -35.38 -2.45 -11.17
C SER A 376 -33.96 -1.87 -11.10
N LEU A 377 -33.15 -2.31 -10.13
CA LEU A 377 -31.75 -1.95 -9.94
C LEU A 377 -30.86 -2.91 -10.75
N ILE A 378 -30.86 -2.76 -12.06
CA ILE A 378 -30.29 -3.75 -13.02
C ILE A 378 -28.83 -4.12 -12.69
N ASN A 379 -28.02 -3.14 -12.34
CA ASN A 379 -26.59 -3.37 -12.08
C ASN A 379 -26.35 -3.95 -10.68
N LEU A 380 -27.07 -3.48 -9.67
CA LEU A 380 -27.00 -4.01 -8.33
C LEU A 380 -27.58 -5.43 -8.24
N TYR A 381 -28.62 -5.72 -9.03
CA TYR A 381 -29.19 -7.07 -9.14
C TYR A 381 -28.19 -8.10 -9.70
N LYS A 382 -27.26 -7.70 -10.58
CA LYS A 382 -26.15 -8.57 -11.03
C LYS A 382 -25.22 -8.94 -9.88
N ILE A 383 -24.95 -8.01 -8.98
CA ILE A 383 -24.17 -8.28 -7.76
C ILE A 383 -24.93 -9.25 -6.86
N ASN A 384 -26.22 -9.02 -6.66
CA ASN A 384 -27.11 -9.94 -5.93
C ASN A 384 -27.01 -11.37 -6.44
N SER A 385 -27.11 -11.57 -7.78
CA SER A 385 -27.07 -12.90 -8.39
C SER A 385 -25.72 -13.61 -8.25
N SER A 386 -24.65 -12.86 -7.97
CA SER A 386 -23.29 -13.39 -7.80
C SER A 386 -22.95 -13.74 -6.35
N LEU A 387 -23.76 -13.29 -5.38
CA LEU A 387 -23.60 -13.61 -3.97
C LEU A 387 -24.30 -14.95 -3.64
N ASP A 388 -23.70 -15.75 -2.77
CA ASP A 388 -24.28 -16.97 -2.20
C ASP A 388 -24.67 -16.76 -0.74
N CYS A 389 -25.83 -17.25 -0.32
CA CYS A 389 -26.30 -17.12 1.06
C CYS A 389 -25.55 -18.01 2.05
N CYS A 390 -24.75 -18.98 1.61
CA CYS A 390 -23.99 -19.92 2.43
C CYS A 390 -24.83 -20.61 3.53
N GLU A 391 -26.10 -20.95 3.24
CA GLU A 391 -27.04 -21.46 4.25
C GLU A 391 -26.57 -22.76 4.91
N SER A 392 -25.92 -23.65 4.14
CA SER A 392 -25.33 -24.89 4.66
C SER A 392 -24.23 -24.61 5.68
N ILE A 393 -23.35 -23.66 5.37
CA ILE A 393 -22.22 -23.25 6.22
C ILE A 393 -22.74 -22.60 7.50
N ILE A 394 -23.69 -21.66 7.38
CA ILE A 394 -24.30 -20.99 8.54
C ILE A 394 -24.93 -22.04 9.46
N LYS A 395 -25.71 -22.97 8.91
CA LYS A 395 -26.36 -24.04 9.68
C LYS A 395 -25.35 -24.94 10.39
N LEU A 396 -24.27 -25.31 9.71
CA LEU A 396 -23.20 -26.11 10.28
C LEU A 396 -22.56 -25.39 11.49
N LEU A 397 -22.21 -24.11 11.32
CA LEU A 397 -21.64 -23.28 12.37
C LEU A 397 -22.60 -23.05 13.55
N GLU A 398 -23.90 -22.85 13.29
CA GLU A 398 -24.93 -22.70 14.32
C GLU A 398 -25.19 -23.96 15.13
N GLN A 399 -25.08 -25.11 14.51
CA GLN A 399 -25.24 -26.41 15.17
C GLN A 399 -24.04 -26.77 16.02
N THR A 400 -22.83 -26.43 15.55
CA THR A 400 -21.57 -26.89 16.17
C THR A 400 -21.01 -25.92 17.19
N LEU A 401 -21.03 -24.60 16.93
CA LEU A 401 -20.35 -23.61 17.77
C LEU A 401 -21.25 -23.00 18.84
N SER A 402 -20.65 -22.76 19.99
CA SER A 402 -21.21 -21.89 21.03
C SER A 402 -21.16 -20.44 20.55
N ASN A 403 -22.24 -19.66 20.78
CA ASN A 403 -22.27 -18.23 20.44
C ASN A 403 -21.25 -17.40 21.27
N GLU A 404 -20.91 -17.86 22.46
CA GLU A 404 -19.94 -17.26 23.37
C GLU A 404 -18.56 -17.94 23.30
N ALA A 405 -18.23 -18.56 22.17
CA ALA A 405 -16.97 -19.28 22.02
C ALA A 405 -15.76 -18.36 22.37
N PRO A 406 -14.79 -18.87 23.16
CA PRO A 406 -13.63 -18.10 23.57
C PRO A 406 -12.64 -17.92 22.42
N VAL A 407 -11.69 -16.97 22.57
CA VAL A 407 -10.57 -16.83 21.62
C VAL A 407 -9.63 -18.05 21.68
N ASN A 408 -9.41 -18.61 22.87
CA ASN A 408 -8.51 -19.75 23.06
C ASN A 408 -9.30 -21.02 23.33
N ILE A 409 -9.17 -22.01 22.47
CA ILE A 409 -9.84 -23.31 22.56
C ILE A 409 -9.61 -24.02 23.89
N LYS A 410 -8.45 -23.85 24.52
CA LYS A 410 -8.11 -24.46 25.82
C LYS A 410 -8.97 -23.96 26.99
N LYS A 411 -9.74 -22.87 26.79
CA LYS A 411 -10.67 -22.38 27.82
C LYS A 411 -11.98 -23.19 27.90
N GLY A 412 -12.20 -24.09 26.94
CA GLY A 412 -13.44 -24.87 26.85
C GLY A 412 -14.64 -24.03 26.35
N ASN A 413 -15.82 -24.65 26.33
CA ASN A 413 -17.09 -24.07 25.85
C ASN A 413 -17.07 -23.61 24.39
N VAL A 414 -16.31 -24.30 23.53
CA VAL A 414 -16.22 -24.01 22.10
C VAL A 414 -17.40 -24.65 21.35
N ILE A 415 -17.70 -25.89 21.67
CA ILE A 415 -18.76 -26.67 21.02
C ILE A 415 -20.07 -26.46 21.76
N LYS A 416 -21.16 -26.30 21.01
CA LYS A 416 -22.52 -26.12 21.54
C LYS A 416 -23.00 -27.35 22.32
N GLU A 417 -23.83 -27.13 23.31
CA GLU A 417 -24.52 -28.20 24.05
C GLU A 417 -25.46 -28.98 23.10
N ASN A 418 -25.58 -30.26 23.33
CA ASN A 418 -26.37 -31.20 22.53
C ASN A 418 -25.85 -31.47 21.09
N PHE A 419 -24.59 -31.08 20.80
CA PHE A 419 -23.92 -31.42 19.53
C PHE A 419 -23.28 -32.79 19.57
N ASN A 420 -22.62 -33.13 20.69
CA ASN A 420 -21.94 -34.43 20.86
C ASN A 420 -22.27 -35.01 22.23
N SER A 421 -22.87 -36.19 22.27
CA SER A 421 -23.31 -36.87 23.51
C SER A 421 -22.16 -37.19 24.47
N GLU A 422 -21.01 -37.62 23.95
CA GLU A 422 -19.85 -37.94 24.76
C GLU A 422 -19.30 -36.68 25.46
N LEU A 423 -19.25 -35.56 24.75
CA LEU A 423 -18.85 -34.26 25.31
C LEU A 423 -19.81 -33.81 26.41
N ASP A 424 -21.10 -33.96 26.23
CA ASP A 424 -22.12 -33.56 27.18
C ASP A 424 -22.08 -34.43 28.45
N GLU A 425 -21.83 -35.75 28.32
CA GLU A 425 -21.60 -36.64 29.46
C GLU A 425 -20.36 -36.20 30.25
N LEU A 426 -19.25 -35.91 29.56
CA LEU A 426 -18.02 -35.44 30.24
C LEU A 426 -18.23 -34.12 30.93
N ARG A 427 -18.97 -33.19 30.35
CA ARG A 427 -19.34 -31.88 30.96
C ARG A 427 -20.22 -32.12 32.22
N SER A 428 -21.19 -33.00 32.11
CA SER A 428 -22.05 -33.37 33.27
C SER A 428 -21.23 -33.95 34.42
N LEU A 429 -20.26 -34.84 34.12
CA LEU A 429 -19.35 -35.39 35.11
C LEU A 429 -18.45 -34.32 35.76
N SER A 430 -17.98 -33.37 34.97
CA SER A 430 -17.16 -32.25 35.50
C SER A 430 -17.97 -31.32 36.43
N ILE A 431 -19.23 -31.01 36.06
CA ILE A 431 -20.13 -30.16 36.83
C ILE A 431 -20.55 -30.87 38.13
N SER A 432 -21.02 -32.13 38.01
CA SER A 432 -21.43 -32.93 39.18
C SER A 432 -20.26 -33.15 40.17
N GLY A 433 -19.03 -33.28 39.64
CA GLY A 433 -17.83 -33.35 40.48
C GLY A 433 -17.56 -32.06 41.25
N LYS A 434 -17.73 -30.89 40.65
CA LYS A 434 -17.61 -29.58 41.32
C LYS A 434 -18.70 -29.36 42.38
N ASP A 435 -19.92 -29.78 42.07
CA ASP A 435 -21.02 -29.73 43.07
C ASP A 435 -20.75 -30.65 44.25
N TYR A 436 -20.12 -31.79 44.01
CA TYR A 436 -19.73 -32.69 45.09
C TYR A 436 -18.60 -32.10 45.96
N LEU A 437 -17.64 -31.42 45.38
CA LEU A 437 -16.60 -30.67 46.11
C LEU A 437 -17.25 -29.61 47.04
N ASN A 438 -18.29 -28.94 46.61
CA ASN A 438 -19.06 -28.01 47.45
C ASN A 438 -19.77 -28.75 48.60
N LYS A 439 -20.33 -29.93 48.33
CA LYS A 439 -20.97 -30.75 49.36
C LYS A 439 -19.92 -31.24 50.38
N ILE A 440 -18.72 -31.64 49.95
CA ILE A 440 -17.59 -31.96 50.84
C ILE A 440 -17.27 -30.72 51.69
N LEU A 441 -17.13 -29.55 51.08
CA LEU A 441 -16.81 -28.31 51.80
C LEU A 441 -17.84 -27.98 52.91
N GLU A 442 -19.13 -28.09 52.60
CA GLU A 442 -20.23 -27.86 53.54
C GLU A 442 -20.23 -28.89 54.68
N ARG A 443 -20.03 -30.18 54.31
CA ARG A 443 -19.90 -31.26 55.29
C ARG A 443 -18.74 -31.03 56.26
N GLU A 444 -17.56 -30.71 55.71
CA GLU A 444 -16.35 -30.49 56.52
C GLU A 444 -16.41 -29.20 57.36
N LYS A 445 -17.10 -28.16 56.87
CA LYS A 445 -17.43 -27.00 57.71
C LYS A 445 -18.28 -27.38 58.95
N ASN A 446 -19.29 -28.23 58.73
CA ASN A 446 -20.17 -28.69 59.80
C ASN A 446 -19.45 -29.62 60.77
N ASN A 447 -18.62 -30.53 60.27
CA ASN A 447 -17.86 -31.50 61.10
C ASN A 447 -16.77 -30.83 61.94
N THR A 448 -16.04 -29.86 61.36
CA THR A 448 -14.93 -29.20 62.08
C THR A 448 -15.33 -27.93 62.82
N GLY A 449 -16.52 -27.40 62.51
CA GLY A 449 -16.97 -26.10 63.05
C GLY A 449 -16.17 -24.89 62.54
N ILE A 450 -15.41 -25.06 61.44
CA ILE A 450 -14.59 -24.01 60.81
C ILE A 450 -15.34 -23.39 59.64
N THR A 451 -16.00 -22.29 59.85
CA THR A 451 -16.79 -21.58 58.80
C THR A 451 -15.95 -20.98 57.68
N SER A 452 -14.65 -20.76 57.95
CA SER A 452 -13.70 -20.14 56.98
C SER A 452 -13.00 -21.12 56.07
N LEU A 453 -13.39 -22.42 56.06
CA LEU A 453 -12.83 -23.43 55.14
C LEU A 453 -13.11 -23.03 53.68
N LYS A 454 -12.09 -23.22 52.84
CA LYS A 454 -12.21 -23.06 51.39
C LYS A 454 -11.55 -24.25 50.69
N ILE A 455 -12.21 -24.77 49.67
CA ILE A 455 -11.56 -25.66 48.72
C ILE A 455 -11.03 -24.79 47.56
N SER A 456 -9.77 -24.95 47.26
CA SER A 456 -9.09 -24.22 46.20
C SER A 456 -8.23 -25.17 45.36
N PHE A 457 -7.86 -24.78 44.15
CA PHE A 457 -7.04 -25.55 43.23
C PHE A 457 -5.66 -24.91 43.06
N ASN A 458 -4.62 -25.72 42.97
CA ASN A 458 -3.27 -25.29 42.61
C ASN A 458 -2.64 -26.33 41.68
N ASN A 459 -2.02 -25.90 40.58
CA ASN A 459 -1.39 -26.77 39.57
C ASN A 459 -0.33 -27.73 40.12
N VAL A 460 0.26 -27.46 41.30
CA VAL A 460 1.30 -28.29 41.91
C VAL A 460 0.69 -29.34 42.87
N PHE A 461 -0.35 -29.01 43.61
CA PHE A 461 -0.91 -29.87 44.67
C PHE A 461 -2.33 -30.34 44.37
N GLY A 462 -2.97 -29.86 43.31
CA GLY A 462 -4.36 -30.16 42.99
C GLY A 462 -5.37 -29.40 43.84
N TYR A 463 -6.52 -30.06 44.12
CA TYR A 463 -7.53 -29.51 45.01
C TYR A 463 -7.08 -29.70 46.46
N PHE A 464 -7.23 -28.65 47.28
CA PHE A 464 -6.87 -28.65 48.71
C PHE A 464 -7.90 -27.87 49.53
N ILE A 465 -7.98 -28.24 50.82
CA ILE A 465 -8.74 -27.50 51.80
C ILE A 465 -7.79 -26.51 52.49
N GLU A 466 -8.08 -25.23 52.43
CA GLU A 466 -7.32 -24.17 53.09
C GLU A 466 -7.91 -23.86 54.46
N VAL A 467 -7.08 -23.98 55.49
CA VAL A 467 -7.42 -23.76 56.92
C VAL A 467 -6.56 -22.60 57.38
N ARG A 468 -7.17 -21.55 57.96
CA ARG A 468 -6.41 -20.48 58.63
C ARG A 468 -5.70 -20.97 59.86
N ASN A 469 -4.50 -20.48 60.15
CA ASN A 469 -3.67 -20.92 61.27
C ASN A 469 -4.35 -20.84 62.62
N ILE A 470 -5.36 -19.95 62.79
CA ILE A 470 -6.16 -19.81 64.00
C ILE A 470 -7.00 -21.07 64.32
N HIS A 471 -7.29 -21.91 63.34
CA HIS A 471 -8.16 -23.06 63.42
C HIS A 471 -7.42 -24.41 63.25
N LYS A 472 -6.07 -24.41 63.24
CA LYS A 472 -5.30 -25.61 62.93
C LYS A 472 -5.52 -26.73 63.93
N ASP A 473 -5.84 -26.43 65.21
CA ASP A 473 -6.06 -27.41 66.26
C ASP A 473 -7.44 -28.10 66.10
N LYS A 474 -8.30 -27.66 65.21
CA LYS A 474 -9.58 -28.26 64.89
C LYS A 474 -9.57 -29.14 63.65
N VAL A 475 -8.38 -29.31 63.02
CA VAL A 475 -8.22 -30.12 61.87
C VAL A 475 -8.26 -31.58 62.23
N PRO A 476 -9.06 -32.45 61.54
CA PRO A 476 -9.11 -33.89 61.77
C PRO A 476 -7.75 -34.56 61.47
N GLU A 477 -7.42 -35.64 62.26
CA GLU A 477 -6.15 -36.36 62.08
C GLU A 477 -5.99 -37.07 60.76
N ASP A 478 -7.07 -37.37 60.07
CA ASP A 478 -7.09 -38.01 58.76
C ASP A 478 -6.77 -37.09 57.58
N TRP A 479 -6.70 -35.75 57.83
CA TRP A 479 -6.31 -34.79 56.82
C TRP A 479 -4.77 -34.72 56.64
N ILE A 480 -4.31 -34.94 55.42
CA ILE A 480 -2.89 -34.91 55.09
C ILE A 480 -2.45 -33.48 54.78
N ARG A 481 -1.60 -32.90 55.62
CA ARG A 481 -0.99 -31.59 55.38
C ARG A 481 -0.01 -31.63 54.22
N LYS A 482 -0.20 -30.72 53.21
CA LYS A 482 0.61 -30.60 52.02
C LYS A 482 1.50 -29.37 51.98
N GLN A 483 1.02 -28.24 52.52
CA GLN A 483 1.77 -26.99 52.53
C GLN A 483 1.39 -26.12 53.71
N THR A 484 2.42 -25.50 54.32
CA THR A 484 2.24 -24.44 55.34
C THR A 484 2.54 -23.11 54.73
N LEU A 485 1.62 -22.15 54.86
CA LEU A 485 1.73 -20.76 54.45
C LEU A 485 1.83 -19.88 55.69
N VAL A 486 2.16 -18.60 55.52
CA VAL A 486 2.29 -17.62 56.62
C VAL A 486 0.98 -17.52 57.44
N ASN A 487 -0.19 -17.54 56.77
CA ASN A 487 -1.49 -17.31 57.42
C ASN A 487 -2.47 -18.52 57.36
N ALA A 488 -2.10 -19.62 56.69
CA ALA A 488 -2.96 -20.78 56.48
C ALA A 488 -2.14 -22.05 56.25
N GLU A 489 -2.79 -23.22 56.43
CA GLU A 489 -2.25 -24.51 56.04
C GLU A 489 -3.15 -25.15 55.02
N ARG A 490 -2.60 -25.97 54.14
CA ARG A 490 -3.30 -26.64 53.06
C ARG A 490 -3.31 -28.14 53.28
N TYR A 491 -4.52 -28.71 53.26
CA TYR A 491 -4.76 -30.12 53.52
C TYR A 491 -5.44 -30.82 52.36
N ILE A 492 -5.23 -32.14 52.22
CA ILE A 492 -5.98 -33.00 51.31
C ILE A 492 -6.56 -34.16 52.11
N THR A 493 -7.74 -34.64 51.62
CA THR A 493 -8.34 -35.89 52.08
C THR A 493 -8.28 -36.93 50.94
N SER A 494 -8.35 -38.23 51.30
CA SER A 494 -8.42 -39.31 50.31
C SER A 494 -9.58 -39.14 49.33
N GLU A 495 -10.73 -38.79 49.86
CA GLU A 495 -11.95 -38.52 49.06
C GLU A 495 -11.77 -37.35 48.10
N LEU A 496 -11.15 -36.25 48.57
CA LEU A 496 -10.86 -35.10 47.73
C LEU A 496 -9.93 -35.45 46.56
N LYS A 497 -8.97 -36.35 46.80
CA LYS A 497 -8.02 -36.82 45.80
C LYS A 497 -8.68 -37.71 44.72
N ASP A 498 -9.58 -38.59 45.13
CA ASP A 498 -10.30 -39.48 44.21
C ASP A 498 -11.23 -38.68 43.27
N TYR A 499 -11.91 -37.67 43.80
CA TYR A 499 -12.74 -36.80 43.02
C TYR A 499 -11.95 -35.85 42.11
N GLU A 500 -10.80 -35.37 42.59
CA GLU A 500 -9.83 -34.62 41.81
C GLU A 500 -9.42 -35.39 40.55
N ALA A 501 -9.05 -36.67 40.68
CA ALA A 501 -8.66 -37.50 39.57
C ALA A 501 -9.79 -37.67 38.55
N LYS A 502 -11.04 -37.77 38.99
CA LYS A 502 -12.24 -37.81 38.13
C LYS A 502 -12.48 -36.51 37.40
N ILE A 503 -12.41 -35.35 38.10
CA ILE A 503 -12.65 -34.03 37.54
C ILE A 503 -11.56 -33.64 36.51
N LEU A 504 -10.28 -33.76 36.88
CA LEU A 504 -9.16 -33.45 36.01
C LEU A 504 -9.11 -34.39 34.80
N GLY A 505 -9.42 -35.68 34.99
CA GLY A 505 -9.53 -36.60 33.86
C GLY A 505 -10.67 -36.27 32.90
N ALA A 506 -11.81 -35.74 33.40
CA ALA A 506 -12.90 -35.28 32.57
C ALA A 506 -12.55 -33.97 31.87
N GLU A 507 -11.94 -33.01 32.53
CA GLU A 507 -11.53 -31.72 31.93
C GLU A 507 -10.48 -31.90 30.83
N GLU A 508 -9.49 -32.81 31.01
CA GLU A 508 -8.50 -33.14 30.00
C GLU A 508 -9.18 -33.79 28.76
N LYS A 509 -10.09 -34.75 28.98
CA LYS A 509 -10.84 -35.38 27.90
C LYS A 509 -11.74 -34.40 27.17
N ILE A 510 -12.41 -33.49 27.87
CA ILE A 510 -13.21 -32.41 27.26
C ILE A 510 -12.32 -31.55 26.35
N SER A 511 -11.16 -31.10 26.81
CA SER A 511 -10.25 -30.28 26.04
C SER A 511 -9.76 -30.97 24.76
N VAL A 512 -9.42 -32.28 24.85
CA VAL A 512 -9.00 -33.08 23.69
C VAL A 512 -10.14 -33.27 22.71
N LEU A 513 -11.35 -33.62 23.21
CA LEU A 513 -12.52 -33.85 22.34
C LEU A 513 -13.00 -32.56 21.68
N GLU A 514 -13.09 -31.45 22.43
CA GLU A 514 -13.43 -30.13 21.83
C GLU A 514 -12.43 -29.69 20.76
N SER A 515 -11.13 -29.91 20.99
CA SER A 515 -10.09 -29.61 19.98
C SER A 515 -10.29 -30.45 18.72
N LYS A 516 -10.59 -31.75 18.88
CA LYS A 516 -10.84 -32.63 17.72
C LYS A 516 -12.10 -32.21 16.95
N LEU A 517 -13.22 -31.98 17.64
CA LEU A 517 -14.47 -31.53 17.01
C LEU A 517 -14.30 -30.18 16.28
N PHE A 518 -13.48 -29.29 16.84
CA PHE A 518 -13.16 -28.02 16.21
C PHE A 518 -12.30 -28.19 14.95
N GLU A 519 -11.31 -29.07 14.98
CA GLU A 519 -10.49 -29.40 13.79
C GLU A 519 -11.34 -30.08 12.70
N ASP A 520 -12.26 -30.97 13.06
CA ASP A 520 -13.20 -31.60 12.13
C ASP A 520 -14.12 -30.55 11.48
N LEU A 521 -14.61 -29.57 12.27
CA LEU A 521 -15.39 -28.44 11.76
C LEU A 521 -14.58 -27.60 10.74
N ILE A 522 -13.33 -27.27 11.05
CA ILE A 522 -12.46 -26.53 10.12
C ILE A 522 -12.28 -27.32 8.82
N THR A 523 -12.03 -28.62 8.93
CA THR A 523 -11.83 -29.49 7.76
C THR A 523 -13.07 -29.50 6.85
N GLU A 524 -14.26 -29.46 7.41
CA GLU A 524 -15.50 -29.36 6.62
C GLU A 524 -15.63 -28.00 5.94
N LEU A 525 -15.30 -26.89 6.65
CA LEU A 525 -15.35 -25.54 6.10
C LEU A 525 -14.37 -25.29 4.95
N VAL A 526 -13.23 -25.99 4.92
CA VAL A 526 -12.25 -25.88 3.83
C VAL A 526 -12.86 -26.25 2.48
N LYS A 527 -13.88 -27.09 2.44
CA LYS A 527 -14.57 -27.49 1.18
C LYS A 527 -15.31 -26.30 0.51
N ASP A 528 -15.73 -25.33 1.30
CA ASP A 528 -16.53 -24.19 0.85
C ASP A 528 -15.74 -22.89 0.71
N VAL A 529 -14.41 -22.96 0.71
CA VAL A 529 -13.51 -21.79 0.61
C VAL A 529 -13.81 -20.92 -0.59
N GLU A 530 -14.00 -21.52 -1.76
CA GLU A 530 -14.24 -20.83 -3.03
C GLU A 530 -15.51 -19.96 -2.98
N VAL A 531 -16.58 -20.49 -2.39
CA VAL A 531 -17.87 -19.78 -2.26
C VAL A 531 -17.71 -18.54 -1.37
N ILE A 532 -17.01 -18.68 -0.23
CA ILE A 532 -16.78 -17.58 0.70
C ILE A 532 -15.86 -16.52 0.06
N GLN A 533 -14.83 -16.93 -0.69
CA GLN A 533 -13.96 -15.99 -1.40
C GLN A 533 -14.70 -15.24 -2.51
N ASN A 534 -15.59 -15.90 -3.24
CA ASN A 534 -16.44 -15.23 -4.22
C ASN A 534 -17.34 -14.17 -3.55
N ASN A 535 -17.95 -14.52 -2.43
CA ASN A 535 -18.73 -13.55 -1.64
C ASN A 535 -17.87 -12.36 -1.19
N SER A 536 -16.70 -12.60 -0.65
CA SER A 536 -15.80 -11.52 -0.19
C SER A 536 -15.40 -10.59 -1.34
N PHE A 537 -15.14 -11.13 -2.53
CA PHE A 537 -14.84 -10.35 -3.74
C PHE A 537 -16.02 -9.42 -4.13
N TRP A 538 -17.26 -9.96 -4.19
CA TRP A 538 -18.42 -9.15 -4.57
C TRP A 538 -18.83 -8.15 -3.49
N LEU A 539 -18.67 -8.50 -2.21
CA LEU A 539 -18.89 -7.58 -1.09
C LEU A 539 -17.87 -6.43 -1.09
N ALA A 540 -16.60 -6.71 -1.38
CA ALA A 540 -15.56 -5.68 -1.53
C ALA A 540 -15.85 -4.74 -2.70
N ASN A 541 -16.32 -5.28 -3.85
CA ASN A 541 -16.78 -4.47 -4.97
C ASN A 541 -17.97 -3.57 -4.58
N LEU A 542 -18.98 -4.14 -3.92
CA LEU A 542 -20.16 -3.39 -3.46
C LEU A 542 -19.76 -2.28 -2.48
N ASP A 543 -18.84 -2.56 -1.56
CA ASP A 543 -18.33 -1.59 -0.59
C ASP A 543 -17.63 -0.41 -1.26
N CYS A 544 -16.82 -0.66 -2.31
CA CYS A 544 -16.24 0.41 -3.12
C CYS A 544 -17.31 1.27 -3.80
N LEU A 545 -18.36 0.65 -4.37
CA LEU A 545 -19.44 1.38 -5.05
C LEU A 545 -20.27 2.21 -4.06
N VAL A 546 -20.55 1.67 -2.87
CA VAL A 546 -21.21 2.39 -1.75
C VAL A 546 -20.31 3.53 -1.27
N GLY A 547 -19.00 3.30 -1.16
CA GLY A 547 -18.01 4.33 -0.83
C GLY A 547 -18.01 5.48 -1.85
N PHE A 548 -18.04 5.19 -3.15
CA PHE A 548 -18.13 6.21 -4.21
C PHE A 548 -19.47 6.97 -4.19
N ALA A 549 -20.57 6.31 -3.87
CA ALA A 549 -21.85 6.97 -3.71
C ALA A 549 -21.84 7.96 -2.52
N ASN A 550 -21.27 7.57 -1.39
CA ASN A 550 -21.07 8.44 -0.23
C ASN A 550 -20.18 9.65 -0.56
N LEU A 551 -19.05 9.41 -1.22
CA LEU A 551 -18.13 10.46 -1.67
C LEU A 551 -18.87 11.45 -2.59
N ALA A 552 -19.59 10.93 -3.58
CA ALA A 552 -20.31 11.76 -4.55
C ALA A 552 -21.36 12.66 -3.89
N LEU A 553 -22.12 12.16 -2.92
CA LEU A 553 -23.11 12.95 -2.18
C LEU A 553 -22.46 14.02 -1.30
N LYS A 554 -21.39 13.65 -0.55
CA LYS A 554 -20.74 14.58 0.38
C LYS A 554 -19.95 15.66 -0.34
N ALA A 555 -19.20 15.30 -1.38
CA ALA A 555 -18.32 16.21 -2.10
C ALA A 555 -18.97 16.80 -3.37
N LYS A 556 -20.26 16.53 -3.62
CA LYS A 556 -21.01 17.00 -4.80
C LYS A 556 -20.28 16.67 -6.11
N TYR A 557 -19.90 15.40 -6.26
CA TYR A 557 -19.31 14.90 -7.50
C TYR A 557 -20.40 14.50 -8.49
N THR A 558 -20.10 14.59 -9.78
CA THR A 558 -21.04 14.30 -10.85
C THR A 558 -20.64 13.08 -11.66
N LYS A 559 -21.61 12.43 -12.29
CA LYS A 559 -21.38 11.27 -13.16
C LYS A 559 -20.63 11.69 -14.42
N PRO A 560 -19.43 11.15 -14.70
CA PRO A 560 -18.72 11.43 -15.93
C PRO A 560 -19.32 10.67 -17.12
N ILE A 561 -19.11 11.19 -18.31
CA ILE A 561 -19.46 10.53 -19.57
C ILE A 561 -18.17 10.00 -20.18
N LEU A 562 -18.00 8.69 -20.22
CA LEU A 562 -16.86 8.03 -20.85
C LEU A 562 -17.22 7.57 -22.26
N ASN A 563 -16.24 7.70 -23.19
CA ASN A 563 -16.40 7.26 -24.57
C ASN A 563 -15.03 6.89 -25.19
N ASN A 564 -15.04 6.46 -26.46
CA ASN A 564 -13.82 6.14 -27.23
C ASN A 564 -13.30 7.31 -28.07
N SER A 565 -13.78 8.54 -27.84
CA SER A 565 -13.24 9.71 -28.54
C SER A 565 -11.86 10.09 -27.97
N LYS A 566 -11.19 11.01 -28.67
CA LYS A 566 -9.94 11.62 -28.15
C LYS A 566 -10.19 12.92 -27.37
N ASP A 567 -11.44 13.26 -27.08
CA ASP A 567 -11.77 14.50 -26.40
C ASP A 567 -11.67 14.34 -24.89
N LEU A 568 -11.18 15.36 -24.23
CA LEU A 568 -11.20 15.55 -22.79
C LEU A 568 -11.81 16.92 -22.49
N GLU A 569 -13.01 16.95 -21.98
CA GLU A 569 -13.74 18.18 -21.67
C GLU A 569 -14.24 18.14 -20.22
N ILE A 570 -13.75 19.08 -19.42
CA ILE A 570 -14.08 19.22 -18.00
C ILE A 570 -14.64 20.63 -17.78
N THR A 571 -15.85 20.74 -17.26
CA THR A 571 -16.49 22.01 -16.90
C THR A 571 -16.48 22.15 -15.39
N LYS A 572 -15.96 23.26 -14.90
CA LYS A 572 -15.84 23.60 -13.48
C LYS A 572 -15.17 22.47 -12.68
N GLY A 573 -14.05 21.95 -13.19
CA GLY A 573 -13.25 20.95 -12.50
C GLY A 573 -12.64 21.50 -11.20
N ARG A 574 -12.56 20.66 -10.17
CA ARG A 574 -12.02 20.95 -8.84
C ARG A 574 -10.97 19.91 -8.46
N HIS A 575 -9.99 20.29 -7.65
CA HIS A 575 -8.94 19.38 -7.19
C HIS A 575 -9.41 18.63 -5.93
N PRO A 576 -9.62 17.31 -5.98
CA PRO A 576 -10.26 16.57 -4.88
C PRO A 576 -9.52 16.72 -3.54
N VAL A 577 -8.19 16.66 -3.56
CA VAL A 577 -7.39 16.73 -2.33
C VAL A 577 -7.33 18.14 -1.78
N ILE A 578 -7.02 19.14 -2.61
CA ILE A 578 -6.91 20.53 -2.17
C ILE A 578 -8.28 21.02 -1.66
N GLU A 579 -9.35 20.75 -2.42
CA GLU A 579 -10.72 21.15 -2.02
C GLU A 579 -11.09 20.62 -0.63
N SER A 580 -10.72 19.38 -0.33
CA SER A 580 -11.05 18.74 0.96
C SER A 580 -10.31 19.33 2.17
N GLN A 581 -9.19 20.04 1.91
CA GLN A 581 -8.35 20.64 2.95
C GLN A 581 -8.62 22.15 3.14
N LEU A 582 -9.34 22.77 2.20
CA LEU A 582 -9.64 24.19 2.28
C LEU A 582 -10.75 24.44 3.34
N PRO A 583 -10.63 25.56 4.10
CA PRO A 583 -11.69 25.98 5.00
C PRO A 583 -12.96 26.35 4.21
N GLN A 584 -14.12 26.23 4.83
CA GLN A 584 -15.42 26.51 4.19
C GLN A 584 -15.54 27.95 3.66
N ASP A 585 -14.84 28.89 4.27
CA ASP A 585 -14.85 30.32 3.89
C ASP A 585 -13.97 30.61 2.68
N SER A 586 -13.15 29.65 2.23
CA SER A 586 -12.24 29.82 1.09
C SER A 586 -12.39 28.65 0.11
N PRO A 587 -13.50 28.60 -0.66
CA PRO A 587 -13.78 27.47 -1.55
C PRO A 587 -12.76 27.40 -2.69
N TYR A 588 -12.52 26.19 -3.19
CA TYR A 588 -11.68 25.96 -4.37
C TYR A 588 -12.28 26.66 -5.61
N ILE A 589 -11.43 27.35 -6.39
CA ILE A 589 -11.84 28.01 -7.62
C ILE A 589 -11.87 26.99 -8.76
N PRO A 590 -13.07 26.65 -9.29
CA PRO A 590 -13.21 25.64 -10.32
C PRO A 590 -12.73 26.16 -11.69
N ASN A 591 -12.13 25.25 -12.51
CA ASN A 591 -11.60 25.58 -13.81
C ASN A 591 -12.18 24.71 -14.92
N ASP A 592 -12.34 25.32 -16.10
CA ASP A 592 -12.72 24.63 -17.33
C ASP A 592 -11.49 24.20 -18.08
N LEU A 593 -11.54 23.01 -18.70
CA LEU A 593 -10.46 22.48 -19.49
C LEU A 593 -11.02 21.71 -20.71
N LYS A 594 -10.40 21.93 -21.87
CA LYS A 594 -10.73 21.20 -23.09
C LYS A 594 -9.47 20.82 -23.84
N LEU A 595 -9.31 19.54 -24.14
CA LEU A 595 -8.25 19.00 -25.00
C LEU A 595 -8.87 18.13 -26.09
N CYS A 596 -8.36 18.25 -27.32
CA CYS A 596 -8.75 17.41 -28.45
C CYS A 596 -7.58 17.30 -29.43
N ASP A 597 -7.57 16.28 -30.28
CA ASP A 597 -6.50 16.03 -31.26
C ASP A 597 -6.54 16.90 -32.51
N LYS A 598 -7.57 17.75 -32.66
CA LYS A 598 -7.79 18.58 -33.86
C LYS A 598 -7.34 20.02 -33.72
N THR A 599 -7.68 20.67 -32.62
CA THR A 599 -7.47 22.10 -32.43
C THR A 599 -6.82 22.47 -31.10
N ASN A 600 -6.81 21.58 -30.12
CA ASN A 600 -6.34 21.90 -28.77
C ASN A 600 -5.65 20.66 -28.17
N GLN A 601 -4.57 20.23 -28.81
CA GLN A 601 -3.79 19.05 -28.38
C GLN A 601 -2.92 19.39 -27.18
N ILE A 602 -2.24 20.55 -27.26
CA ILE A 602 -1.33 21.03 -26.21
C ILE A 602 -1.87 22.36 -25.66
N LEU A 603 -2.02 22.43 -24.37
CA LEU A 603 -2.39 23.64 -23.66
C LEU A 603 -1.18 24.17 -22.89
N MET A 604 -0.60 25.28 -23.38
CA MET A 604 0.47 25.99 -22.68
C MET A 604 -0.14 26.82 -21.57
N ILE A 605 0.24 26.52 -20.32
CA ILE A 605 -0.30 27.16 -19.13
C ILE A 605 0.79 28.07 -18.53
N THR A 606 0.61 29.39 -18.68
CA THR A 606 1.52 30.37 -18.10
C THR A 606 0.92 31.04 -16.85
N GLY A 607 1.72 31.74 -16.11
CA GLY A 607 1.31 32.48 -14.92
C GLY A 607 2.35 32.46 -13.82
N PRO A 608 2.20 33.27 -12.78
CA PRO A 608 3.17 33.36 -11.70
C PRO A 608 3.26 32.06 -10.86
N ASN A 609 4.38 31.89 -10.16
CA ASN A 609 4.49 30.85 -9.15
C ASN A 609 3.43 31.09 -8.05
N MET A 610 2.92 30.04 -7.43
CA MET A 610 1.80 30.06 -6.47
C MET A 610 0.42 30.37 -7.08
N SER A 611 0.29 30.60 -8.38
CA SER A 611 -1.02 30.83 -9.01
C SER A 611 -1.90 29.57 -9.11
N GLY A 612 -1.31 28.38 -8.96
CA GLY A 612 -2.03 27.10 -9.01
C GLY A 612 -1.89 26.33 -10.33
N LYS A 613 -0.90 26.62 -11.18
CA LYS A 613 -0.61 25.87 -12.42
C LYS A 613 -0.52 24.35 -12.17
N SER A 614 0.37 23.92 -11.29
CA SER A 614 0.59 22.52 -10.91
C SER A 614 -0.69 21.86 -10.35
N ALA A 615 -1.49 22.61 -9.61
CA ALA A 615 -2.78 22.13 -9.08
C ALA A 615 -3.79 21.82 -10.21
N ILE A 616 -3.82 22.64 -11.29
CA ILE A 616 -4.70 22.42 -12.45
C ILE A 616 -4.24 21.18 -13.26
N LEU A 617 -2.93 20.98 -13.41
CA LEU A 617 -2.40 19.77 -14.05
C LEU A 617 -2.84 18.52 -13.28
N ARG A 618 -2.50 18.46 -11.99
CA ARG A 618 -2.87 17.34 -11.13
C ARG A 618 -4.37 17.12 -11.06
N GLN A 619 -5.18 18.17 -10.91
CA GLN A 619 -6.65 18.11 -10.96
C GLN A 619 -7.14 17.34 -12.18
N THR A 620 -6.59 17.61 -13.36
CA THR A 620 -7.01 16.99 -14.62
C THR A 620 -6.73 15.49 -14.59
N ALA A 621 -5.52 15.07 -14.19
CA ALA A 621 -5.19 13.65 -14.06
C ALA A 621 -6.06 12.95 -13.03
N LEU A 622 -6.29 13.57 -11.86
CA LEU A 622 -7.09 12.98 -10.79
C LEU A 622 -8.57 12.82 -11.20
N ILE A 623 -9.14 13.77 -11.96
CA ILE A 623 -10.49 13.65 -12.52
C ILE A 623 -10.57 12.47 -13.50
N VAL A 624 -9.59 12.32 -14.38
CA VAL A 624 -9.51 11.19 -15.32
C VAL A 624 -9.39 9.87 -14.56
N LEU A 625 -8.51 9.78 -13.57
CA LEU A 625 -8.33 8.58 -12.76
C LEU A 625 -9.60 8.19 -12.00
N LEU A 626 -10.25 9.16 -11.35
CA LEU A 626 -11.52 8.93 -10.65
C LEU A 626 -12.59 8.38 -11.61
N ALA A 627 -12.69 8.95 -12.81
CA ALA A 627 -13.61 8.45 -13.83
C ALA A 627 -13.27 7.00 -14.24
N GLN A 628 -11.98 6.67 -14.43
CA GLN A 628 -11.55 5.34 -14.90
C GLN A 628 -11.40 4.28 -13.78
N ILE A 629 -11.58 4.63 -12.51
CA ILE A 629 -11.82 3.66 -11.45
C ILE A 629 -13.30 3.37 -11.22
N GLY A 630 -14.21 4.16 -11.83
CA GLY A 630 -15.65 4.02 -11.71
C GLY A 630 -16.31 4.95 -10.69
N SER A 631 -15.58 5.94 -10.16
CA SER A 631 -16.12 6.97 -9.29
C SER A 631 -16.76 8.12 -10.08
N PHE A 632 -17.67 8.86 -9.45
CA PHE A 632 -18.04 10.18 -9.90
C PHE A 632 -16.89 11.17 -9.69
N VAL A 633 -16.93 12.32 -10.37
CA VAL A 633 -15.80 13.24 -10.48
C VAL A 633 -16.10 14.64 -9.92
N PRO A 634 -15.11 15.35 -9.37
CA PRO A 634 -15.23 16.70 -8.86
C PRO A 634 -15.31 17.74 -10.00
N ALA A 635 -16.40 17.74 -10.74
CA ALA A 635 -16.67 18.68 -11.83
C ALA A 635 -18.18 18.92 -11.95
N GLU A 636 -18.60 19.98 -12.64
CA GLU A 636 -20.02 20.14 -13.00
C GLU A 636 -20.41 19.20 -14.14
N LYS A 637 -19.53 19.06 -15.15
CA LYS A 637 -19.66 18.12 -16.26
C LYS A 637 -18.26 17.61 -16.64
N ALA A 638 -18.16 16.34 -16.99
CA ALA A 638 -16.93 15.76 -17.53
C ALA A 638 -17.26 14.79 -18.66
N LYS A 639 -16.69 15.02 -19.84
CA LYS A 639 -16.74 14.12 -21.00
C LYS A 639 -15.31 13.70 -21.30
N ILE A 640 -15.03 12.43 -21.14
CA ILE A 640 -13.65 11.92 -21.12
C ILE A 640 -13.54 10.77 -22.12
N GLY A 641 -12.71 10.94 -23.14
CA GLY A 641 -12.24 9.81 -23.94
C GLY A 641 -11.29 8.94 -23.13
N ILE A 642 -11.39 7.61 -23.26
CA ILE A 642 -10.53 6.69 -22.50
C ILE A 642 -9.06 7.04 -22.66
N ILE A 643 -8.38 7.24 -21.57
CA ILE A 643 -6.94 7.47 -21.48
C ILE A 643 -6.29 6.12 -21.17
N ASP A 644 -5.28 5.74 -21.94
CA ASP A 644 -4.55 4.49 -21.75
C ASP A 644 -3.25 4.64 -20.96
N LYS A 645 -2.64 5.85 -20.98
CA LYS A 645 -1.44 6.16 -20.23
C LYS A 645 -1.52 7.57 -19.65
N ILE A 646 -1.07 7.72 -18.42
CA ILE A 646 -0.94 9.02 -17.76
C ILE A 646 0.52 9.19 -17.37
N PHE A 647 1.10 10.31 -17.81
CA PHE A 647 2.45 10.71 -17.48
C PHE A 647 2.46 12.05 -16.78
N THR A 648 3.27 12.16 -15.74
CA THR A 648 3.45 13.42 -15.03
C THR A 648 4.92 13.70 -14.82
N ARG A 649 5.31 14.93 -15.15
CA ARG A 649 6.53 15.55 -14.68
C ARG A 649 6.14 16.81 -13.92
N VAL A 650 5.98 16.71 -12.59
CA VAL A 650 5.44 17.77 -11.73
C VAL A 650 6.32 17.89 -10.48
N GLY A 651 6.94 19.05 -10.28
CA GLY A 651 7.77 19.35 -9.12
C GLY A 651 9.23 18.91 -9.26
N ALA A 652 10.10 19.45 -8.42
CA ALA A 652 11.49 19.02 -8.29
C ALA A 652 11.58 18.03 -7.11
N SER A 653 11.79 16.75 -7.41
CA SER A 653 12.16 15.78 -6.38
C SER A 653 13.69 15.68 -6.33
N ASP A 654 14.29 16.15 -5.24
CA ASP A 654 15.70 15.95 -4.98
C ASP A 654 15.93 14.50 -4.56
N ASN A 655 16.56 13.71 -5.42
CA ASN A 655 16.98 12.36 -5.05
C ASN A 655 18.45 12.38 -4.57
N ILE A 656 18.65 13.06 -3.43
CA ILE A 656 19.99 13.23 -2.81
C ILE A 656 20.61 11.85 -2.50
N SER A 657 19.81 10.83 -2.24
CA SER A 657 20.28 9.48 -1.89
C SER A 657 20.93 8.74 -3.06
N ALA A 658 20.59 9.06 -4.30
CA ALA A 658 21.16 8.45 -5.51
C ALA A 658 22.34 9.24 -6.10
N GLY A 659 22.65 10.45 -5.56
CA GLY A 659 23.72 11.30 -6.09
C GLY A 659 23.43 11.88 -7.48
N GLU A 660 22.20 11.81 -7.97
CA GLU A 660 21.81 12.36 -9.27
C GLU A 660 21.48 13.85 -9.15
N SER A 661 21.89 14.62 -10.14
CA SER A 661 21.49 16.02 -10.27
C SER A 661 19.97 16.12 -10.51
N THR A 662 19.29 17.11 -9.90
CA THR A 662 17.87 17.40 -10.14
C THR A 662 17.52 17.52 -11.62
N PHE A 663 18.43 18.06 -12.43
CA PHE A 663 18.27 18.16 -13.89
C PHE A 663 18.34 16.77 -14.57
N MET A 664 19.22 15.86 -14.09
CA MET A 664 19.31 14.50 -14.65
C MET A 664 18.05 13.70 -14.33
N VAL A 665 17.50 13.83 -13.13
CA VAL A 665 16.21 13.21 -12.76
C VAL A 665 15.10 13.74 -13.70
N GLU A 666 15.05 15.04 -13.91
CA GLU A 666 14.08 15.67 -14.83
C GLU A 666 14.20 15.14 -16.26
N MET A 667 15.43 14.98 -16.78
CA MET A 667 15.66 14.44 -18.12
C MET A 667 15.31 12.96 -18.21
N ASN A 668 15.58 12.17 -17.19
CA ASN A 668 15.19 10.76 -17.11
C ASN A 668 13.66 10.59 -17.13
N GLU A 669 12.92 11.38 -16.35
CA GLU A 669 11.45 11.39 -16.36
C GLU A 669 10.91 11.81 -17.72
N SER A 670 11.46 12.88 -18.31
CA SER A 670 11.06 13.36 -19.65
C SER A 670 11.34 12.32 -20.73
N ALA A 671 12.50 11.65 -20.69
CA ALA A 671 12.83 10.57 -21.60
C ALA A 671 11.88 9.37 -21.48
N SER A 672 11.52 8.99 -20.23
CA SER A 672 10.52 7.94 -20.00
C SER A 672 9.18 8.32 -20.64
N ILE A 673 8.72 9.55 -20.50
CA ILE A 673 7.48 10.03 -21.13
C ILE A 673 7.55 9.90 -22.65
N ILE A 674 8.58 10.49 -23.26
CA ILE A 674 8.73 10.58 -24.72
C ILE A 674 8.80 9.18 -25.37
N ASN A 675 9.51 8.24 -24.73
CA ASN A 675 9.69 6.89 -25.27
C ASN A 675 8.46 5.99 -25.10
N ASN A 676 7.51 6.33 -24.21
CA ASN A 676 6.37 5.49 -23.86
C ASN A 676 5.00 6.05 -24.30
N ILE A 677 4.97 7.10 -25.12
CA ILE A 677 3.74 7.72 -25.61
C ILE A 677 2.88 6.69 -26.37
N SER A 678 1.58 6.70 -26.12
CA SER A 678 0.58 5.84 -26.76
C SER A 678 -0.52 6.67 -27.42
N LYS A 679 -1.47 5.98 -28.04
CA LYS A 679 -2.54 6.62 -28.84
C LYS A 679 -3.46 7.53 -28.03
N ASN A 680 -3.66 7.23 -26.75
CA ASN A 680 -4.58 7.97 -25.87
C ASN A 680 -3.88 8.49 -24.60
N SER A 681 -2.60 8.82 -24.70
CA SER A 681 -1.83 9.35 -23.57
C SER A 681 -2.31 10.72 -23.13
N LEU A 682 -2.27 10.94 -21.81
CA LEU A 682 -2.36 12.25 -21.17
C LEU A 682 -1.00 12.58 -20.55
N VAL A 683 -0.42 13.69 -20.97
CA VAL A 683 0.92 14.13 -20.56
C VAL A 683 0.80 15.44 -19.78
N LEU A 684 1.38 15.49 -18.59
CA LEU A 684 1.38 16.65 -17.71
C LEU A 684 2.83 17.06 -17.42
N LEU A 685 3.23 18.20 -17.97
CA LEU A 685 4.59 18.74 -17.84
C LEU A 685 4.54 20.05 -17.05
N ASP A 686 5.31 20.13 -15.99
CA ASP A 686 5.36 21.30 -15.13
C ASP A 686 6.80 21.81 -14.99
N GLU A 687 7.03 23.02 -15.48
CA GLU A 687 8.30 23.75 -15.37
C GLU A 687 9.52 22.98 -15.90
N ILE A 688 9.42 22.39 -17.10
CA ILE A 688 10.53 21.69 -17.76
C ILE A 688 11.65 22.67 -18.09
N GLY A 689 12.92 22.26 -17.88
CA GLY A 689 14.11 23.03 -18.20
C GLY A 689 14.59 23.92 -17.05
N ARG A 690 14.01 23.82 -15.85
CA ARG A 690 14.35 24.68 -14.71
C ARG A 690 15.72 24.38 -14.09
N GLY A 691 16.21 23.16 -14.26
CA GLY A 691 17.45 22.67 -13.63
C GLY A 691 18.75 23.04 -14.34
N THR A 692 18.69 23.82 -15.44
CA THR A 692 19.85 24.19 -16.27
C THR A 692 19.87 25.70 -16.60
N SER A 693 20.75 26.14 -17.53
CA SER A 693 20.75 27.52 -17.99
C SER A 693 19.43 27.89 -18.66
N THR A 694 19.05 29.18 -18.61
CA THR A 694 17.75 29.62 -19.14
C THR A 694 17.57 29.27 -20.61
N TYR A 695 18.60 29.49 -21.43
CA TYR A 695 18.51 29.21 -22.88
C TYR A 695 18.45 27.71 -23.19
N ASP A 696 19.22 26.88 -22.49
CA ASP A 696 19.16 25.43 -22.63
C ASP A 696 17.77 24.93 -22.19
N GLY A 697 17.27 25.44 -21.06
CA GLY A 697 15.95 25.08 -20.55
C GLY A 697 14.82 25.42 -21.51
N ILE A 698 14.80 26.63 -22.09
CA ILE A 698 13.83 27.04 -23.11
C ILE A 698 13.94 26.14 -24.37
N SER A 699 15.17 25.89 -24.82
CA SER A 699 15.42 25.08 -26.03
C SER A 699 14.90 23.65 -25.88
N ILE A 700 15.15 23.02 -24.72
CA ILE A 700 14.67 21.67 -24.40
C ILE A 700 13.14 21.66 -24.29
N ALA A 701 12.56 22.62 -23.57
CA ALA A 701 11.12 22.72 -23.39
C ALA A 701 10.38 22.94 -24.73
N TRP A 702 10.95 23.78 -25.62
CA TRP A 702 10.45 23.98 -26.97
C TRP A 702 10.49 22.69 -27.79
N ALA A 703 11.64 22.03 -27.84
CA ALA A 703 11.83 20.79 -28.61
C ALA A 703 10.91 19.65 -28.11
N ILE A 704 10.68 19.54 -26.80
CA ILE A 704 9.73 18.57 -26.25
C ILE A 704 8.31 18.89 -26.69
N ALA A 705 7.89 20.15 -26.63
CA ALA A 705 6.53 20.56 -27.01
C ALA A 705 6.28 20.34 -28.51
N GLU A 706 7.27 20.66 -29.37
CA GLU A 706 7.25 20.41 -30.80
C GLU A 706 7.18 18.91 -31.13
N PHE A 707 8.02 18.10 -30.49
CA PHE A 707 8.00 16.65 -30.64
C PHE A 707 6.62 16.06 -30.25
N LEU A 708 6.01 16.50 -29.18
CA LEU A 708 4.68 16.06 -28.76
C LEU A 708 3.60 16.50 -29.73
N HIS A 709 3.70 17.72 -30.29
CA HIS A 709 2.79 18.23 -31.27
C HIS A 709 2.83 17.40 -32.56
N ASP A 710 4.02 17.11 -33.10
CA ASP A 710 4.22 16.41 -34.35
C ASP A 710 4.13 14.88 -34.23
N HIS A 711 4.06 14.36 -33.01
CA HIS A 711 3.96 12.95 -32.77
C HIS A 711 2.70 12.33 -33.41
N PRO A 712 2.80 11.18 -34.10
CA PRO A 712 1.67 10.56 -34.84
C PRO A 712 0.45 10.29 -33.95
N TYR A 713 0.65 10.00 -32.70
CA TYR A 713 -0.44 9.73 -31.74
C TYR A 713 -1.12 10.97 -31.19
N LYS A 714 -0.51 12.16 -31.33
CA LYS A 714 -1.05 13.43 -30.83
C LYS A 714 -1.49 13.36 -29.38
N PRO A 715 -0.56 13.10 -28.41
CA PRO A 715 -0.90 12.96 -27.01
C PRO A 715 -1.52 14.27 -26.48
N LYS A 716 -2.54 14.13 -25.62
CA LYS A 716 -3.13 15.28 -24.94
C LYS A 716 -2.14 15.81 -23.92
N THR A 717 -1.78 17.07 -24.01
CA THR A 717 -0.70 17.63 -23.20
C THR A 717 -1.13 18.90 -22.48
N LEU A 718 -0.88 18.95 -21.17
CA LEU A 718 -0.87 20.19 -20.38
C LEU A 718 0.56 20.55 -20.06
N PHE A 719 1.01 21.71 -20.51
CA PHE A 719 2.39 22.16 -20.37
C PHE A 719 2.40 23.46 -19.55
N ALA A 720 2.68 23.38 -18.25
CA ALA A 720 2.85 24.55 -17.42
C ALA A 720 4.30 25.03 -17.48
N THR A 721 4.48 26.34 -17.72
CA THR A 721 5.79 26.93 -17.85
C THR A 721 5.84 28.36 -17.29
N HIS A 722 7.03 28.79 -16.94
CA HIS A 722 7.32 30.18 -16.62
C HIS A 722 8.08 30.90 -17.75
N TYR A 723 8.42 30.15 -18.83
CA TYR A 723 9.05 30.71 -20.00
C TYR A 723 8.00 31.39 -20.90
N HIS A 724 8.08 32.71 -21.03
CA HIS A 724 7.14 33.47 -21.83
C HIS A 724 7.36 33.27 -23.32
N GLU A 725 8.56 32.90 -23.72
CA GLU A 725 8.98 32.61 -25.09
C GLU A 725 8.17 31.45 -25.69
N LEU A 726 7.78 30.47 -24.87
CA LEU A 726 6.93 29.37 -25.32
C LEU A 726 5.51 29.79 -25.73
N ASN A 727 5.08 31.01 -25.40
CA ASN A 727 3.79 31.55 -25.87
C ASN A 727 3.76 31.72 -27.40
N MET A 728 4.92 31.94 -28.04
CA MET A 728 5.00 32.09 -29.51
C MET A 728 4.69 30.77 -30.22
N MET A 729 4.76 29.64 -29.56
CA MET A 729 4.40 28.35 -30.17
C MET A 729 2.94 28.29 -30.62
N ALA A 730 2.02 28.98 -29.95
CA ALA A 730 0.62 29.04 -30.34
C ALA A 730 0.40 29.78 -31.68
N ASP A 731 1.33 30.64 -32.09
CA ASP A 731 1.29 31.35 -33.36
C ASP A 731 1.87 30.49 -34.51
N SER A 732 2.77 29.55 -34.15
CA SER A 732 3.49 28.71 -35.13
C SER A 732 2.85 27.32 -35.28
N PHE A 733 2.09 26.83 -34.34
CA PHE A 733 1.53 25.46 -34.31
C PHE A 733 0.03 25.46 -34.08
N GLU A 734 -0.75 24.97 -35.06
CA GLU A 734 -2.22 25.03 -35.07
C GLU A 734 -2.93 24.35 -33.87
N ARG A 735 -2.29 23.36 -33.22
CA ARG A 735 -2.89 22.59 -32.14
C ARG A 735 -2.34 22.92 -30.75
N ILE A 736 -1.53 23.99 -30.66
CA ILE A 736 -1.03 24.54 -29.38
C ILE A 736 -1.83 25.79 -29.05
N ASN A 737 -2.38 25.88 -27.87
CA ASN A 737 -3.12 27.01 -27.37
C ASN A 737 -2.55 27.55 -26.06
N ASN A 738 -2.52 28.86 -25.92
CA ASN A 738 -2.07 29.53 -24.71
C ASN A 738 -3.23 29.81 -23.76
N VAL A 739 -3.01 29.50 -22.48
CA VAL A 739 -3.87 29.94 -21.39
C VAL A 739 -3.00 30.47 -20.25
N ASN A 740 -3.54 31.33 -19.44
CA ASN A 740 -2.85 31.80 -18.24
C ASN A 740 -3.74 31.68 -17.00
N VAL A 741 -3.10 31.55 -15.85
CA VAL A 741 -3.79 31.61 -14.56
C VAL A 741 -3.89 33.06 -14.14
N SER A 742 -5.11 33.59 -14.14
CA SER A 742 -5.35 35.02 -13.96
C SER A 742 -4.97 35.53 -12.57
N VAL A 743 -4.44 36.74 -12.59
CA VAL A 743 -4.08 37.52 -11.39
C VAL A 743 -4.73 38.89 -11.47
N LYS A 744 -5.05 39.46 -10.34
CA LYS A 744 -5.55 40.84 -10.24
C LYS A 744 -4.50 41.67 -9.52
N GLU A 745 -3.93 42.65 -10.23
CA GLU A 745 -3.02 43.61 -9.66
C GLU A 745 -3.79 44.69 -8.92
N THR A 746 -3.39 45.01 -7.71
CA THR A 746 -3.80 46.17 -6.94
C THR A 746 -2.60 47.07 -6.68
N LYS A 747 -2.78 48.34 -6.33
CA LYS A 747 -1.67 49.29 -6.14
C LYS A 747 -0.54 48.76 -5.23
N ASN A 748 -0.84 47.85 -4.31
CA ASN A 748 0.14 47.36 -3.32
C ASN A 748 0.27 45.83 -3.22
N SER A 749 -0.56 45.05 -3.94
CA SER A 749 -0.57 43.58 -3.83
C SER A 749 -1.06 42.93 -5.12
N VAL A 750 -0.71 41.65 -5.29
CA VAL A 750 -1.20 40.78 -6.36
C VAL A 750 -2.15 39.77 -5.73
N ILE A 751 -3.37 39.69 -6.25
CA ILE A 751 -4.37 38.72 -5.84
C ILE A 751 -4.43 37.63 -6.90
N PHE A 752 -4.12 36.39 -6.49
CA PHE A 752 -4.22 35.21 -7.37
C PHE A 752 -5.68 34.78 -7.49
N LEU A 753 -6.28 35.00 -8.65
CA LEU A 753 -7.65 34.60 -8.91
C LEU A 753 -7.80 33.11 -9.18
N ARG A 754 -6.69 32.43 -9.45
CA ARG A 754 -6.64 30.96 -9.68
C ARG A 754 -7.60 30.48 -10.77
N LYS A 755 -7.98 31.36 -11.70
CA LYS A 755 -8.89 31.06 -12.82
C LYS A 755 -8.09 30.98 -14.11
N LEU A 756 -8.30 29.91 -14.87
CA LEU A 756 -7.72 29.71 -16.18
C LEU A 756 -8.46 30.60 -17.18
N VAL A 757 -7.73 31.40 -17.95
CA VAL A 757 -8.25 32.30 -18.99
C VAL A 757 -7.44 32.14 -20.28
N PRO A 758 -8.06 32.32 -21.47
CA PRO A 758 -7.34 32.27 -22.74
C PRO A 758 -6.25 33.34 -22.86
N GLY A 759 -5.19 33.02 -23.61
CA GLY A 759 -4.05 33.90 -23.85
C GLY A 759 -2.86 33.63 -22.93
N GLY A 760 -1.66 34.05 -23.34
CA GLY A 760 -0.43 33.96 -22.55
C GLY A 760 -0.29 35.10 -21.53
N SER A 761 0.46 34.89 -20.44
CA SER A 761 0.88 35.96 -19.54
C SER A 761 2.14 36.63 -20.07
N ALA A 762 2.14 37.94 -20.16
CA ALA A 762 3.28 38.72 -20.62
C ALA A 762 4.20 39.20 -19.47
N HIS A 763 3.80 39.06 -18.20
CA HIS A 763 4.52 39.61 -17.07
C HIS A 763 4.98 38.58 -16.07
N SER A 764 6.20 38.77 -15.56
CA SER A 764 6.77 38.01 -14.46
C SER A 764 6.36 38.60 -13.10
N PHE A 765 5.90 37.79 -12.16
CA PHE A 765 5.45 38.22 -10.83
C PHE A 765 6.41 37.78 -9.71
N GLY A 766 7.60 37.28 -10.02
CA GLY A 766 8.54 36.74 -9.03
C GLY A 766 8.89 37.74 -7.92
N ILE A 767 9.10 39.04 -8.26
CA ILE A 767 9.42 40.10 -7.28
C ILE A 767 8.21 40.37 -6.36
N HIS A 768 6.98 40.24 -6.84
CA HIS A 768 5.77 40.38 -6.02
C HIS A 768 5.63 39.20 -5.03
N VAL A 769 5.96 38.00 -5.44
CA VAL A 769 6.00 36.84 -4.55
C VAL A 769 7.09 37.01 -3.47
N ALA A 770 8.27 37.49 -3.84
CA ALA A 770 9.34 37.80 -2.88
C ALA A 770 8.89 38.88 -1.85
N GLN A 771 8.13 39.87 -2.29
CA GLN A 771 7.54 40.86 -1.41
C GLN A 771 6.52 40.28 -0.44
N MET A 772 5.64 39.35 -0.93
CA MET A 772 4.68 38.63 -0.09
C MET A 772 5.36 37.68 0.91
N ALA A 773 6.50 37.10 0.56
CA ALA A 773 7.32 36.28 1.46
C ALA A 773 8.04 37.09 2.56
N GLY A 774 7.88 38.42 2.58
CA GLY A 774 8.46 39.27 3.65
C GLY A 774 9.90 39.73 3.39
N MET A 775 10.40 39.67 2.14
CA MET A 775 11.75 40.19 1.84
C MET A 775 11.86 41.70 2.11
N PRO A 776 13.04 42.20 2.58
CA PRO A 776 13.26 43.57 2.90
C PRO A 776 12.93 44.51 1.73
N LYS A 777 12.25 45.66 2.03
CA LYS A 777 11.82 46.65 1.02
C LYS A 777 12.96 47.17 0.13
N GLY A 778 14.17 47.35 0.67
CA GLY A 778 15.34 47.82 -0.08
C GLY A 778 15.77 46.81 -1.16
N LEU A 779 15.73 45.51 -0.84
CA LEU A 779 16.04 44.44 -1.77
C LEU A 779 14.98 44.37 -2.90
N ILE A 780 13.70 44.47 -2.56
CA ILE A 780 12.61 44.52 -3.52
C ILE A 780 12.72 45.70 -4.49
N LEU A 781 13.09 46.88 -3.99
CA LEU A 781 13.30 48.06 -4.82
C LEU A 781 14.49 47.90 -5.78
N SER A 782 15.59 47.32 -5.33
CA SER A 782 16.75 47.00 -6.18
C SER A 782 16.40 45.99 -7.24
N ALA A 783 15.67 44.92 -6.87
CA ALA A 783 15.20 43.90 -7.82
C ALA A 783 14.27 44.49 -8.89
N LYS A 784 13.32 45.36 -8.53
CA LYS A 784 12.45 46.08 -9.49
C LYS A 784 13.23 46.98 -10.44
N LYS A 785 14.28 47.65 -9.96
CA LYS A 785 15.15 48.49 -10.81
C LYS A 785 15.90 47.63 -11.82
N MET A 786 16.44 46.49 -11.37
CA MET A 786 17.19 45.59 -12.22
C MET A 786 16.27 44.93 -13.29
N LEU A 787 15.08 44.50 -12.89
CA LEU A 787 14.09 43.93 -13.82
C LEU A 787 13.76 44.93 -14.94
N LYS A 788 13.45 46.18 -14.60
CA LYS A 788 13.21 47.26 -15.60
C LYS A 788 14.37 47.48 -16.54
N LYS A 789 15.63 47.31 -16.06
CA LYS A 789 16.83 47.44 -16.90
C LYS A 789 16.94 46.30 -17.89
N LEU A 790 16.68 45.07 -17.42
CA LEU A 790 16.70 43.86 -18.25
C LEU A 790 15.56 43.83 -19.29
N GLU A 791 14.34 44.23 -18.93
CA GLU A 791 13.20 44.31 -19.85
C GLU A 791 13.41 45.38 -20.96
N LYS A 792 14.09 46.51 -20.63
CA LYS A 792 14.44 47.52 -21.63
C LYS A 792 15.50 47.03 -22.60
N SER A 793 16.49 46.25 -22.17
CA SER A 793 17.50 45.66 -23.04
C SER A 793 16.90 44.64 -24.02
N HIS A 794 15.85 43.92 -23.61
CA HIS A 794 15.13 42.99 -24.48
C HIS A 794 14.21 43.68 -25.53
N ASN A 795 13.61 44.82 -25.20
CA ASN A 795 12.66 45.52 -26.13
C ASN A 795 13.38 46.35 -27.22
N VAL A 796 14.66 46.61 -27.07
CA VAL A 796 15.45 47.33 -28.13
C VAL A 796 15.71 46.43 -29.36
N GLY A 797 15.53 45.10 -29.23
CA GLY A 797 15.65 44.13 -30.33
C GLY A 797 14.42 43.98 -31.24
N ASN A 798 13.25 44.49 -30.88
CA ASN A 798 11.97 44.19 -31.58
C ASN A 798 11.49 45.23 -32.58
N ASP A 799 12.23 46.36 -32.79
CA ASP A 799 11.82 47.46 -33.70
C ASP A 799 12.61 47.50 -35.02
N ILE A 800 13.19 46.39 -35.47
CA ILE A 800 13.84 46.33 -36.82
C ILE A 800 13.07 45.32 -37.70
N SER A 801 12.20 45.93 -38.52
CA SER A 801 11.73 45.57 -39.87
C SER A 801 11.73 44.10 -40.29
N ARG A 802 10.55 43.64 -40.67
CA ARG A 802 10.22 42.52 -41.56
C ARG A 802 11.00 42.65 -42.87
N ASP A 803 12.13 41.95 -42.99
CA ASP A 803 12.69 41.46 -44.28
C ASP A 803 14.01 40.73 -43.95
N ASN A 804 14.03 39.44 -44.19
CA ASN A 804 15.17 38.52 -44.27
C ASN A 804 15.19 37.34 -43.27
N GLU A 805 14.73 36.21 -43.78
CA GLU A 805 14.71 34.89 -43.06
C GLU A 805 16.10 34.29 -42.79
N SER A 806 17.22 34.94 -43.11
CA SER A 806 18.57 34.42 -42.92
C SER A 806 19.39 35.08 -41.81
N GLU A 807 18.88 36.11 -41.10
CA GLU A 807 19.62 36.79 -40.03
C GLU A 807 19.08 36.59 -38.62
N MET A 808 18.00 35.83 -38.43
CA MET A 808 17.36 35.61 -37.16
C MET A 808 18.18 34.74 -36.17
N GLN A 809 19.22 34.05 -36.65
CA GLN A 809 20.07 33.21 -35.82
C GLN A 809 21.24 33.94 -35.12
N LEU A 810 21.51 35.17 -35.46
CA LEU A 810 22.68 35.91 -34.95
C LEU A 810 22.37 36.99 -33.87
N SER A 811 21.12 37.36 -33.67
CA SER A 811 20.78 38.40 -32.70
C SER A 811 20.66 37.87 -31.25
N PHE A 812 20.65 36.55 -31.02
CA PHE A 812 20.59 35.99 -29.67
C PHE A 812 21.92 35.85 -28.91
N PHE A 813 23.05 36.22 -29.60
CA PHE A 813 24.40 36.05 -29.04
C PHE A 813 25.13 37.36 -28.70
N ASN A 814 24.43 38.47 -28.59
CA ASN A 814 25.09 39.70 -28.10
C ASN A 814 25.08 39.73 -26.56
N LEU A 815 25.99 38.99 -25.95
CA LEU A 815 26.54 39.32 -24.64
C LEU A 815 27.27 40.65 -24.81
N ASP A 816 26.64 41.75 -24.38
CA ASP A 816 27.24 43.08 -24.30
C ASP A 816 28.52 43.02 -23.49
N ASN A 817 29.65 42.95 -24.14
CA ASN A 817 30.94 43.26 -23.53
C ASN A 817 31.04 44.80 -23.49
N PRO A 818 31.02 45.42 -22.31
CA PRO A 818 31.08 46.87 -22.19
C PRO A 818 32.23 47.54 -22.95
N LYS A 819 33.33 46.80 -23.15
CA LYS A 819 34.47 47.19 -23.98
C LYS A 819 34.17 47.26 -25.48
N LEU A 820 33.23 46.44 -25.96
CA LEU A 820 32.79 46.46 -27.36
C LEU A 820 31.84 47.63 -27.64
N GLU A 821 31.04 48.08 -26.69
CA GLU A 821 30.21 49.30 -26.82
C GLU A 821 31.07 50.56 -26.78
N GLU A 822 32.06 50.65 -25.88
CA GLU A 822 33.03 51.71 -25.82
C GLU A 822 33.80 51.87 -27.13
N LEU A 823 34.20 50.74 -27.74
CA LEU A 823 34.89 50.64 -28.98
C LEU A 823 34.00 51.05 -30.21
N LYS A 824 32.72 50.76 -30.14
CA LYS A 824 31.71 51.15 -31.12
C LYS A 824 31.42 52.65 -31.06
N GLU A 825 31.32 53.25 -29.90
CA GLU A 825 31.15 54.65 -29.69
C GLU A 825 32.39 55.43 -30.17
N ASP A 826 33.60 54.95 -29.86
CA ASP A 826 34.88 55.53 -30.30
C ASP A 826 34.99 55.49 -31.85
N LEU A 827 34.62 54.37 -32.48
CA LEU A 827 34.62 54.21 -33.94
C LEU A 827 33.59 55.14 -34.65
N ILE A 828 32.40 55.30 -34.09
CA ILE A 828 31.33 56.17 -34.63
C ILE A 828 31.69 57.64 -34.50
N SER A 829 32.41 58.03 -33.44
CA SER A 829 32.83 59.39 -33.20
C SER A 829 34.07 59.84 -33.98
N LEU A 830 34.75 58.89 -34.69
CA LEU A 830 35.99 59.14 -35.38
C LEU A 830 35.71 59.73 -36.80
N ASN A 831 36.17 61.02 -36.99
CA ASN A 831 36.07 61.62 -38.33
C ASN A 831 37.24 61.16 -39.20
N ILE A 832 37.01 60.19 -40.08
CA ILE A 832 38.03 59.54 -40.90
C ILE A 832 38.68 60.49 -41.90
N ASP A 833 37.94 61.51 -42.37
CA ASP A 833 38.40 62.47 -43.37
C ASP A 833 39.40 63.51 -42.86
N GLU A 834 39.55 63.63 -41.54
CA GLU A 834 40.48 64.55 -40.87
C GLU A 834 41.77 63.89 -40.33
N LEU A 835 41.85 62.51 -40.43
CA LEU A 835 42.98 61.78 -39.91
C LEU A 835 44.16 61.69 -40.95
N THR A 836 45.33 61.95 -40.49
CA THR A 836 46.56 61.67 -41.28
C THR A 836 46.81 60.14 -41.31
N PRO A 837 47.52 59.58 -42.31
CA PRO A 837 47.78 58.13 -42.39
C PRO A 837 48.50 57.52 -41.15
N ILE A 838 49.27 58.34 -40.45
CA ILE A 838 50.00 57.94 -39.23
C ILE A 838 49.04 57.86 -38.03
N GLU A 839 48.14 58.84 -37.91
CA GLU A 839 47.10 58.86 -36.84
C GLU A 839 46.10 57.75 -37.02
N ALA A 840 45.70 57.43 -38.23
CA ALA A 840 44.85 56.27 -38.54
C ALA A 840 45.48 54.94 -38.16
N LEU A 841 46.81 54.74 -38.37
CA LEU A 841 47.54 53.55 -37.96
C LEU A 841 47.66 53.46 -36.43
N ILE A 842 47.85 54.61 -35.73
CA ILE A 842 47.91 54.63 -34.28
C ILE A 842 46.57 54.25 -33.69
N LYS A 843 45.49 54.78 -34.21
CA LYS A 843 44.11 54.52 -33.78
C LYS A 843 43.70 53.05 -34.05
N LEU A 844 44.06 52.50 -35.20
CA LEU A 844 43.89 51.06 -35.47
C LEU A 844 44.67 50.15 -34.51
N ASN A 845 45.86 50.55 -34.08
CA ASN A 845 46.64 49.79 -33.06
C ASN A 845 46.00 49.91 -31.68
N GLU A 846 45.40 51.03 -31.28
CA GLU A 846 44.65 51.16 -30.05
C GLU A 846 43.44 50.27 -30.02
N ILE A 847 42.62 50.28 -31.08
CA ILE A 847 41.47 49.38 -31.28
C ILE A 847 41.90 47.92 -31.22
N LYS A 848 42.98 47.53 -31.88
CA LYS A 848 43.53 46.17 -31.83
C LYS A 848 44.05 45.79 -30.45
N ARG A 849 44.53 46.71 -29.64
CA ARG A 849 44.94 46.45 -28.23
C ARG A 849 43.71 46.22 -27.34
N ILE A 850 42.66 47.02 -27.48
CA ILE A 850 41.40 46.87 -26.73
C ILE A 850 40.74 45.53 -27.07
N LEU A 851 40.76 45.07 -28.34
CA LEU A 851 40.23 43.76 -28.77
C LEU A 851 41.07 42.59 -28.27
N LYS A 852 42.36 42.78 -27.89
CA LYS A 852 43.22 41.72 -27.37
C LYS A 852 43.28 41.62 -25.84
N SER A 853 42.78 42.61 -25.11
CA SER A 853 42.65 42.66 -23.67
C SER A 853 41.27 42.21 -23.18
#